data_b27aef0798c630c7cf5c30ec7d860e03
#
_entry.id   b27aef0798c630c7cf5c30ec7d860e03
#
_cell.length_a   1.000
_cell.length_b   1.000
_cell.length_c   1.000
_cell.angle_alpha   90.00
_cell.angle_beta   90.00
_cell.angle_gamma   90.00
#
_symmetry.space_group_name_H-M   'P 1'
#
loop_
_entity.id
_entity.type
_entity.pdbx_description
1 polymer ?
#
loop_
_entity_poly.entity_id
_entity_poly.type
_entity_poly.pdbx_seq_one_letter_code
_entity_poly.pdbx_strand_id
1 'polypeptide(L)'
;MKKRSILSLIAVAGIAAACGQQRGVGRQAAGNGGPVFLDETRTIEERVEDALSRMTTEEKVAVLHAQSKFSSAGVPRLGIPEIWTSDGPHGIRPEVLWDKWSQAGWTSDSCTAFPALTALAATWNPEMSALYGKSIGEEARYRRKDVLLGPGVNICRTPLNGRSFEYMGEDPYLSGRMVVPYVKGVQSNGVAACVKHFALNNQEYNRFTTNVTVDDRTLYEIYLPAFKAAVTEGKAWAIMGSYNLYKNQWCCQNQYTLNDILKGEWGFDGVVISDWGGAHDTKQAVNNGLDMEFGTFTNGLSWSLSNAYANYYLSDPFLKGINEGKYTMDVLDNKVRRVLRLMFRTVMDRNRPFGSFVSPEHIAAARKIGAESIVLLKNDGGILPIKNARKILVVGENAVKMMTVGGGSSSLKVKNEVSPLEGIRERFADAKVVYERGYVGDASGQFDGVTTGQDLSESRSAEKLISDAVAAAKDADYVIFIGGLNKSDHQDSEGNDRESYDLPYSQNAVIEALAAANPKLVVVNISGNAVAMPWADKVPGIVQDWYLGSEAGHSLADVLSGDVNPSGKLPFTIGATLADYPVQSEIQYPGIPRKETVKMGIQDKIIYDETYTEGIFVGYRWFEHSAIKPTFPFGYGLSYTTFEYGEPKTSGSIEKGLTVTVPVKNTGSVAGAEIVQIYVSAPESSVERPVKELKGFGKIFLEPGKFGEVKVTLDKAAISYFDAEKHDWAAEKGNYRILVGASSEDIRKTLDFKY
;
A
#
# COMPACT_ATOMS: atom_id res chain seq x y z
N MET A 1 58.87 43.29 -26.58
CA MET A 1 60.23 43.04 -25.92
C MET A 1 60.00 41.86 -24.98
N LYS A 2 60.52 40.73 -25.40
CA LYS A 2 61.48 39.80 -24.75
C LYS A 2 61.10 39.38 -23.32
N LYS A 3 60.66 38.12 -23.22
CA LYS A 3 61.39 36.94 -22.67
C LYS A 3 61.26 36.82 -21.13
N ARG A 4 61.00 35.74 -20.47
CA ARG A 4 61.57 34.38 -20.57
C ARG A 4 60.69 33.35 -19.83
N SER A 5 60.60 32.16 -20.41
CA SER A 5 60.16 30.89 -19.84
C SER A 5 61.09 30.46 -18.70
N ILE A 6 60.52 29.88 -17.64
CA ILE A 6 61.24 28.95 -16.75
C ILE A 6 60.37 27.69 -16.64
N LEU A 7 60.86 26.62 -17.24
CA LEU A 7 60.43 25.24 -17.00
C LEU A 7 60.86 24.86 -15.59
N SER A 8 59.95 24.39 -14.78
CA SER A 8 60.26 23.57 -13.61
C SER A 8 59.71 22.17 -13.84
N LEU A 9 60.61 21.25 -14.09
CA LEU A 9 60.38 19.81 -14.01
C LEU A 9 59.99 19.48 -12.57
N ILE A 10 58.77 18.94 -12.37
CA ILE A 10 58.44 18.20 -11.15
C ILE A 10 58.32 16.74 -11.54
N ALA A 11 59.19 15.94 -10.93
CA ALA A 11 59.25 14.52 -11.09
C ALA A 11 57.92 13.86 -10.66
N VAL A 12 57.34 13.12 -11.57
CA VAL A 12 56.22 12.22 -11.28
C VAL A 12 56.80 10.99 -10.61
N ALA A 13 56.71 10.93 -9.28
CA ALA A 13 56.90 9.69 -8.55
C ALA A 13 55.65 8.79 -8.80
N GLY A 14 55.84 7.69 -9.50
CA GLY A 14 54.83 6.69 -9.74
C GLY A 14 54.41 6.04 -8.42
N ILE A 15 53.19 6.26 -8.02
CA ILE A 15 52.50 5.41 -7.04
C ILE A 15 51.95 4.22 -7.81
N ALA A 16 52.66 3.09 -7.74
CA ALA A 16 52.18 1.82 -8.18
C ALA A 16 50.90 1.47 -7.39
N ALA A 17 49.77 1.48 -8.08
CA ALA A 17 48.53 0.92 -7.56
C ALA A 17 48.76 -0.57 -7.30
N ALA A 18 48.87 -0.95 -6.05
CA ALA A 18 48.74 -2.31 -5.64
C ALA A 18 47.27 -2.76 -5.92
N CYS A 19 47.06 -3.33 -7.10
CA CYS A 19 45.90 -4.18 -7.35
C CYS A 19 46.00 -5.35 -6.39
N GLY A 20 45.32 -5.23 -5.27
CA GLY A 20 45.10 -6.35 -4.35
C GLY A 20 44.34 -7.43 -5.11
N GLN A 21 45.06 -8.48 -5.45
CA GLN A 21 44.43 -9.75 -5.85
C GLN A 21 43.42 -10.12 -4.75
N GLN A 22 42.13 -10.05 -5.08
CA GLN A 22 41.13 -10.83 -4.37
C GLN A 22 41.54 -12.32 -4.57
N ARG A 23 42.26 -12.84 -3.59
CA ARG A 23 42.38 -14.29 -3.45
C ARG A 23 40.98 -14.83 -3.31
N GLY A 24 40.54 -15.55 -4.32
CA GLY A 24 39.40 -16.43 -4.22
C GLY A 24 39.57 -17.27 -2.94
N VAL A 25 38.71 -17.01 -1.97
CA VAL A 25 38.57 -17.91 -0.82
C VAL A 25 37.97 -19.17 -1.41
N GLY A 26 38.85 -20.13 -1.68
CA GLY A 26 38.44 -21.46 -2.06
C GLY A 26 37.41 -21.96 -1.06
N ARG A 27 36.37 -22.63 -1.56
CA ARG A 27 35.49 -23.47 -0.77
C ARG A 27 36.34 -24.45 0.04
N GLN A 28 36.75 -24.05 1.25
CA GLN A 28 37.08 -25.02 2.26
C GLN A 28 35.74 -25.55 2.78
N ALA A 29 35.47 -26.82 2.51
CA ALA A 29 34.46 -27.57 3.22
C ALA A 29 34.63 -27.31 4.70
N ALA A 30 33.59 -26.81 5.37
CA ALA A 30 33.57 -26.59 6.81
C ALA A 30 33.72 -27.95 7.51
N GLY A 31 34.96 -28.25 7.83
CA GLY A 31 35.34 -29.34 8.72
C GLY A 31 35.64 -28.74 10.10
N ASN A 32 34.83 -29.11 11.06
CA ASN A 32 35.06 -29.09 12.50
C ASN A 32 35.61 -27.82 13.17
N GLY A 33 34.74 -26.99 13.75
CA GLY A 33 35.06 -26.11 14.86
C GLY A 33 34.62 -24.67 14.86
N GLY A 34 33.94 -24.16 13.80
CA GLY A 34 33.40 -22.80 13.79
C GLY A 34 32.07 -22.66 14.53
N PRO A 35 31.66 -21.43 14.91
CA PRO A 35 30.35 -21.20 15.54
C PRO A 35 29.21 -21.69 14.65
N VAL A 36 28.20 -22.37 15.24
CA VAL A 36 27.06 -22.94 14.51
C VAL A 36 26.28 -21.84 13.79
N PHE A 37 26.18 -20.65 14.37
CA PHE A 37 25.43 -19.54 13.75
C PHE A 37 26.02 -19.05 12.41
N LEU A 38 27.29 -19.35 12.10
CA LEU A 38 27.94 -19.02 10.82
C LEU A 38 27.81 -20.15 9.79
N ASP A 39 27.35 -21.33 10.19
CA ASP A 39 27.18 -22.48 9.31
C ASP A 39 25.81 -22.45 8.61
N GLU A 40 25.79 -22.03 7.35
CA GLU A 40 24.56 -21.94 6.55
C GLU A 40 23.95 -23.31 6.18
N THR A 41 24.61 -24.40 6.47
CA THR A 41 24.04 -25.76 6.31
C THR A 41 23.12 -26.13 7.47
N ARG A 42 23.20 -25.40 8.59
CA ARG A 42 22.33 -25.54 9.75
C ARG A 42 21.01 -24.83 9.55
N THR A 43 20.00 -25.28 10.26
CA THR A 43 18.70 -24.60 10.28
C THR A 43 18.83 -23.20 10.90
N ILE A 44 17.94 -22.29 10.51
CA ILE A 44 17.91 -20.94 11.07
C ILE A 44 17.78 -21.01 12.60
N GLU A 45 16.95 -21.91 13.13
CA GLU A 45 16.73 -22.04 14.59
C GLU A 45 18.00 -22.51 15.32
N GLU A 46 18.75 -23.49 14.79
CA GLU A 46 20.04 -23.87 15.39
C GLU A 46 21.03 -22.71 15.40
N ARG A 47 21.05 -21.92 14.33
CA ARG A 47 21.89 -20.72 14.20
C ARG A 47 21.47 -19.62 15.18
N VAL A 48 20.16 -19.40 15.35
CA VAL A 48 19.60 -18.45 16.31
C VAL A 48 20.00 -18.81 17.74
N GLU A 49 19.81 -20.05 18.16
CA GLU A 49 20.13 -20.47 19.54
C GLU A 49 21.64 -20.38 19.82
N ASP A 50 22.51 -20.73 18.88
CA ASP A 50 23.95 -20.59 19.04
C ASP A 50 24.38 -19.11 19.15
N ALA A 51 23.85 -18.24 18.28
CA ALA A 51 24.12 -16.81 18.36
C ALA A 51 23.63 -16.21 19.69
N LEU A 52 22.39 -16.50 20.07
CA LEU A 52 21.76 -16.03 21.31
C LEU A 52 22.59 -16.42 22.56
N SER A 53 23.09 -17.65 22.61
CA SER A 53 23.89 -18.15 23.74
C SER A 53 25.23 -17.43 23.92
N ARG A 54 25.70 -16.76 22.85
CA ARG A 54 26.99 -16.03 22.83
C ARG A 54 26.83 -14.53 23.08
N MET A 55 25.60 -13.98 23.03
CA MET A 55 25.34 -12.57 23.25
C MET A 55 25.37 -12.21 24.74
N THR A 56 25.92 -11.03 25.05
CA THR A 56 25.76 -10.42 26.38
C THR A 56 24.35 -9.83 26.54
N THR A 57 23.96 -9.50 27.77
CA THR A 57 22.64 -8.90 28.02
C THR A 57 22.50 -7.54 27.30
N GLU A 58 23.57 -6.73 27.29
CA GLU A 58 23.60 -5.45 26.62
C GLU A 58 23.48 -5.60 25.10
N GLU A 59 24.16 -6.59 24.50
CA GLU A 59 24.05 -6.89 23.07
C GLU A 59 22.63 -7.35 22.71
N LYS A 60 22.00 -8.16 23.57
CA LYS A 60 20.62 -8.61 23.42
C LYS A 60 19.63 -7.45 23.44
N VAL A 61 19.82 -6.48 24.34
CA VAL A 61 18.97 -5.29 24.43
C VAL A 61 19.21 -4.38 23.21
N ALA A 62 20.46 -4.16 22.81
CA ALA A 62 20.82 -3.25 21.72
C ALA A 62 20.17 -3.60 20.38
N VAL A 63 19.89 -4.86 20.09
CA VAL A 63 19.24 -5.27 18.83
C VAL A 63 17.72 -5.04 18.81
N LEU A 64 17.11 -4.70 19.96
CA LEU A 64 15.66 -4.53 20.10
C LEU A 64 15.18 -3.10 19.87
N HIS A 65 16.07 -2.16 19.60
CA HIS A 65 15.69 -0.77 19.39
C HIS A 65 16.55 -0.10 18.35
N ALA A 66 16.07 1.04 17.87
CA ALA A 66 16.80 1.82 16.89
C ALA A 66 18.12 2.39 17.44
N GLN A 67 19.11 2.48 16.57
CA GLN A 67 20.35 3.22 16.77
C GLN A 67 20.45 4.44 15.82
N SER A 68 19.58 4.50 14.82
CA SER A 68 19.42 5.62 13.88
C SER A 68 17.96 5.78 13.50
N LYS A 69 17.63 6.68 12.57
CA LYS A 69 16.25 6.82 12.09
C LYS A 69 15.70 5.54 11.48
N PHE A 70 16.56 4.73 10.82
CA PHE A 70 16.14 3.55 10.06
C PHE A 70 17.00 2.31 10.29
N SER A 71 17.80 2.26 11.35
CA SER A 71 18.57 1.05 11.66
C SER A 71 18.53 0.67 13.13
N SER A 72 18.65 -0.63 13.39
CA SER A 72 18.93 -1.21 14.72
C SER A 72 20.34 -1.79 14.76
N ALA A 73 20.89 -1.94 15.95
CA ALA A 73 22.25 -2.46 16.11
C ALA A 73 22.36 -3.92 15.64
N GLY A 74 23.56 -4.26 15.13
CA GLY A 74 24.01 -5.64 15.02
C GLY A 74 24.74 -6.10 16.28
N VAL A 75 25.48 -7.20 16.16
CA VAL A 75 26.39 -7.72 17.20
C VAL A 75 27.80 -7.80 16.61
N PRO A 76 28.54 -6.67 16.54
CA PRO A 76 29.83 -6.60 15.87
C PRO A 76 30.86 -7.60 16.39
N ARG A 77 30.86 -7.89 17.69
CA ARG A 77 31.75 -8.88 18.32
C ARG A 77 31.55 -10.28 17.74
N LEU A 78 30.34 -10.60 17.29
CA LEU A 78 30.00 -11.88 16.64
C LEU A 78 30.02 -11.77 15.11
N GLY A 79 30.28 -10.59 14.53
CA GLY A 79 30.24 -10.37 13.09
C GLY A 79 28.80 -10.38 12.53
N ILE A 80 27.79 -10.12 13.35
CA ILE A 80 26.39 -9.99 12.93
C ILE A 80 26.17 -8.49 12.61
N PRO A 81 25.86 -8.15 11.34
CA PRO A 81 25.63 -6.77 10.93
C PRO A 81 24.35 -6.15 11.49
N GLU A 82 24.28 -4.83 11.44
CA GLU A 82 23.06 -4.07 11.71
C GLU A 82 21.96 -4.33 10.68
N ILE A 83 20.70 -4.10 11.07
CA ILE A 83 19.54 -4.15 10.17
C ILE A 83 19.19 -2.74 9.71
N TRP A 84 18.95 -2.57 8.42
CA TRP A 84 18.44 -1.35 7.82
C TRP A 84 17.01 -1.50 7.32
N THR A 85 16.14 -0.58 7.72
CA THR A 85 14.76 -0.46 7.24
C THR A 85 14.65 0.66 6.21
N SER A 86 13.55 0.69 5.46
CA SER A 86 13.17 1.83 4.61
C SER A 86 11.67 1.95 4.50
N ASP A 87 11.16 3.18 4.60
CA ASP A 87 9.81 3.49 4.16
C ASP A 87 9.63 3.19 2.67
N GLY A 88 8.37 3.03 2.32
CA GLY A 88 7.89 2.98 0.98
C GLY A 88 7.11 1.72 0.65
N PRO A 89 5.76 1.75 0.72
CA PRO A 89 4.96 0.66 0.19
C PRO A 89 4.97 0.62 -1.34
N HIS A 90 5.37 1.73 -2.02
CA HIS A 90 5.40 1.84 -3.48
C HIS A 90 6.69 2.45 -4.06
N GLY A 91 7.77 2.47 -3.29
CA GLY A 91 9.11 2.87 -3.71
C GLY A 91 10.06 2.96 -2.52
N ILE A 92 11.35 2.96 -2.75
CA ILE A 92 12.36 3.02 -1.69
C ILE A 92 12.64 4.47 -1.34
N ARG A 93 12.34 4.88 -0.10
CA ARG A 93 12.57 6.23 0.40
C ARG A 93 14.01 6.69 0.19
N PRO A 94 14.26 7.97 -0.15
CA PRO A 94 15.61 8.52 -0.18
C PRO A 94 16.27 8.51 1.21
N GLU A 95 17.58 8.46 1.25
CA GLU A 95 18.35 8.38 2.50
C GLU A 95 18.22 9.66 3.32
N VAL A 96 18.06 9.50 4.63
CA VAL A 96 18.10 10.60 5.60
C VAL A 96 19.38 10.55 6.41
N LEU A 97 19.69 11.64 7.11
CA LEU A 97 20.81 11.66 8.04
C LEU A 97 20.59 10.69 9.19
N TRP A 98 21.67 10.22 9.80
CA TRP A 98 21.65 9.22 10.88
C TRP A 98 20.62 9.54 11.97
N ASP A 99 20.65 10.79 12.45
CA ASP A 99 19.87 11.25 13.57
C ASP A 99 18.79 12.32 13.20
N LYS A 100 18.62 12.64 11.94
CA LYS A 100 17.71 13.70 11.50
C LYS A 100 16.86 13.24 10.32
N TRP A 101 15.67 13.79 10.21
CA TRP A 101 14.79 13.56 9.06
C TRP A 101 15.24 14.24 7.77
N SER A 102 16.23 15.14 7.86
CA SER A 102 16.77 15.82 6.68
C SER A 102 17.41 14.81 5.73
N GLN A 103 17.22 15.04 4.43
CA GLN A 103 17.82 14.23 3.38
C GLN A 103 19.35 14.16 3.52
N ALA A 104 19.91 12.97 3.31
CA ALA A 104 21.35 12.77 3.28
C ALA A 104 22.03 13.42 2.05
N GLY A 105 21.23 13.77 1.04
CA GLY A 105 21.71 14.46 -0.16
C GLY A 105 22.46 13.54 -1.13
N TRP A 106 22.29 12.22 -1.04
CA TRP A 106 22.95 11.29 -1.96
C TRP A 106 22.37 11.41 -3.37
N THR A 107 23.21 11.26 -4.38
CA THR A 107 22.79 11.28 -5.80
C THR A 107 22.34 9.90 -6.29
N SER A 108 22.64 8.84 -5.54
CA SER A 108 22.38 7.45 -5.88
C SER A 108 21.19 6.83 -5.12
N ASP A 109 20.36 7.66 -4.48
CA ASP A 109 19.25 7.22 -3.64
C ASP A 109 17.86 7.47 -4.25
N SER A 110 17.79 7.79 -5.53
CA SER A 110 16.53 7.79 -6.27
C SER A 110 16.00 6.36 -6.42
N CYS A 111 14.72 6.22 -6.73
CA CYS A 111 14.09 4.92 -6.95
C CYS A 111 13.19 4.93 -8.19
N THR A 112 12.65 3.77 -8.54
CA THR A 112 11.42 3.65 -9.33
C THR A 112 10.24 3.84 -8.38
N ALA A 113 9.32 4.74 -8.69
CA ALA A 113 8.02 4.76 -8.06
C ALA A 113 7.10 3.79 -8.79
N PHE A 114 6.62 2.80 -8.08
CA PHE A 114 5.56 1.91 -8.55
C PHE A 114 4.19 2.53 -8.27
N PRO A 115 3.10 2.05 -8.92
CA PRO A 115 1.75 2.50 -8.61
C PRO A 115 1.39 2.36 -7.13
N ALA A 116 0.57 3.26 -6.59
CA ALA A 116 0.05 3.16 -5.24
C ALA A 116 -0.71 1.84 -5.02
N LEU A 117 -0.87 1.40 -3.76
CA LEU A 117 -1.41 0.06 -3.51
C LEU A 117 -2.90 -0.08 -3.85
N THR A 118 -3.68 1.01 -3.84
CA THR A 118 -5.04 1.00 -4.42
C THR A 118 -5.03 0.71 -5.92
N ALA A 119 -4.05 1.25 -6.65
CA ALA A 119 -3.85 0.91 -8.06
C ALA A 119 -3.50 -0.57 -8.23
N LEU A 120 -2.57 -1.08 -7.41
CA LEU A 120 -2.22 -2.49 -7.45
C LEU A 120 -3.45 -3.38 -7.20
N ALA A 121 -4.28 -3.05 -6.20
CA ALA A 121 -5.51 -3.78 -5.91
C ALA A 121 -6.52 -3.70 -7.06
N ALA A 122 -6.62 -2.55 -7.75
CA ALA A 122 -7.49 -2.35 -8.91
C ALA A 122 -7.13 -3.24 -10.11
N THR A 123 -5.92 -3.81 -10.16
CA THR A 123 -5.58 -4.83 -11.17
C THR A 123 -6.34 -6.13 -11.00
N TRP A 124 -6.79 -6.46 -9.78
CA TRP A 124 -7.37 -7.76 -9.40
C TRP A 124 -6.55 -8.92 -9.93
N ASN A 125 -5.24 -8.77 -9.96
CA ASN A 125 -4.31 -9.71 -10.55
C ASN A 125 -3.15 -10.02 -9.59
N PRO A 126 -3.18 -11.19 -8.92
CA PRO A 126 -2.10 -11.62 -8.03
C PRO A 126 -0.72 -11.71 -8.71
N GLU A 127 -0.66 -11.92 -10.05
CA GLU A 127 0.61 -11.93 -10.79
C GLU A 127 1.24 -10.52 -10.83
N MET A 128 0.41 -9.47 -10.95
CA MET A 128 0.89 -8.09 -10.88
C MET A 128 1.42 -7.77 -9.48
N SER A 129 0.77 -8.29 -8.45
CA SER A 129 1.25 -8.15 -7.08
C SER A 129 2.58 -8.88 -6.84
N ALA A 130 2.77 -10.06 -7.42
CA ALA A 130 4.04 -10.79 -7.36
C ALA A 130 5.16 -10.03 -8.11
N LEU A 131 4.87 -9.52 -9.31
CA LEU A 131 5.79 -8.69 -10.09
C LEU A 131 6.19 -7.43 -9.32
N TYR A 132 5.22 -6.77 -8.70
CA TYR A 132 5.42 -5.59 -7.88
C TYR A 132 6.36 -5.87 -6.71
N GLY A 133 6.01 -6.88 -5.88
CA GLY A 133 6.81 -7.26 -4.72
C GLY A 133 8.23 -7.65 -5.08
N LYS A 134 8.42 -8.40 -6.19
CA LYS A 134 9.75 -8.74 -6.71
C LYS A 134 10.55 -7.48 -7.07
N SER A 135 9.97 -6.59 -7.86
CA SER A 135 10.68 -5.41 -8.39
C SER A 135 11.07 -4.42 -7.29
N ILE A 136 10.16 -4.11 -6.36
CA ILE A 136 10.47 -3.23 -5.24
C ILE A 136 11.46 -3.88 -4.26
N GLY A 137 11.37 -5.20 -4.08
CA GLY A 137 12.32 -5.97 -3.27
C GLY A 137 13.73 -5.96 -3.86
N GLU A 138 13.87 -6.00 -5.19
CA GLU A 138 15.16 -5.87 -5.88
C GLU A 138 15.79 -4.49 -5.63
N GLU A 139 15.02 -3.41 -5.69
CA GLU A 139 15.52 -2.07 -5.36
C GLU A 139 15.89 -1.92 -3.88
N ALA A 140 15.06 -2.44 -2.97
CA ALA A 140 15.35 -2.44 -1.54
C ALA A 140 16.68 -3.19 -1.27
N ARG A 141 16.84 -4.35 -1.87
CA ARG A 141 18.06 -5.15 -1.73
C ARG A 141 19.29 -4.43 -2.28
N TYR A 142 19.21 -3.81 -3.46
CA TYR A 142 20.29 -3.02 -4.04
C TYR A 142 20.69 -1.87 -3.10
N ARG A 143 19.69 -1.19 -2.50
CA ARG A 143 19.85 -0.10 -1.54
C ARG A 143 20.27 -0.61 -0.15
N ARG A 144 20.59 -1.90 0.00
CA ARG A 144 21.00 -2.56 1.25
C ARG A 144 19.97 -2.40 2.37
N LYS A 145 18.69 -2.40 2.02
CA LYS A 145 17.61 -2.46 3.01
C LYS A 145 17.27 -3.91 3.28
N ASP A 146 17.15 -4.21 4.58
CA ASP A 146 16.85 -5.56 5.06
C ASP A 146 15.36 -5.72 5.36
N VAL A 147 14.67 -4.60 5.62
CA VAL A 147 13.23 -4.53 5.89
C VAL A 147 12.61 -3.41 5.06
N LEU A 148 11.65 -3.73 4.23
CA LEU A 148 10.76 -2.79 3.55
C LEU A 148 9.52 -2.56 4.42
N LEU A 149 9.24 -1.31 4.81
CA LEU A 149 8.08 -0.95 5.64
C LEU A 149 6.81 -0.86 4.78
N GLY A 150 6.34 -2.00 4.35
CA GLY A 150 5.19 -2.22 3.50
C GLY A 150 4.96 -3.72 3.24
N PRO A 151 3.78 -4.07 2.66
CA PRO A 151 2.69 -3.21 2.20
C PRO A 151 1.76 -2.75 3.30
N GLY A 152 0.99 -1.67 3.04
CA GLY A 152 -0.16 -1.28 3.85
C GLY A 152 -1.40 -2.08 3.44
N VAL A 153 -2.19 -2.57 4.42
CA VAL A 153 -3.36 -3.42 4.16
C VAL A 153 -4.58 -3.09 5.01
N ASN A 154 -4.62 -1.92 5.63
CA ASN A 154 -5.79 -1.48 6.37
C ASN A 154 -6.99 -1.33 5.42
N ILE A 155 -8.19 -1.52 5.95
CA ILE A 155 -9.43 -1.40 5.17
C ILE A 155 -9.79 0.07 4.97
N CYS A 156 -10.19 0.44 3.75
CA CYS A 156 -10.77 1.75 3.44
C CYS A 156 -12.17 1.83 4.06
N ARG A 157 -12.25 2.24 5.34
CA ARG A 157 -13.49 2.31 6.13
C ARG A 157 -14.32 3.54 5.78
N THR A 158 -13.65 4.65 5.53
CA THR A 158 -14.24 5.92 5.12
C THR A 158 -13.48 6.50 3.93
N PRO A 159 -14.16 7.18 2.99
CA PRO A 159 -13.47 7.83 1.87
C PRO A 159 -12.64 9.05 2.31
N LEU A 160 -12.75 9.49 3.57
CA LEU A 160 -11.98 10.63 4.09
C LEU A 160 -10.57 10.27 4.56
N ASN A 161 -10.26 8.98 4.79
CA ASN A 161 -8.95 8.56 5.29
C ASN A 161 -7.82 8.96 4.33
N GLY A 162 -6.90 9.80 4.81
CA GLY A 162 -5.81 10.35 4.03
C GLY A 162 -4.80 9.31 3.50
N ARG A 163 -4.68 8.13 4.14
CA ARG A 163 -3.74 7.08 3.72
C ARG A 163 -4.37 5.94 2.91
N SER A 164 -5.62 6.05 2.50
CA SER A 164 -6.27 4.98 1.72
C SER A 164 -5.51 4.62 0.44
N PHE A 165 -4.79 5.56 -0.17
CA PHE A 165 -3.95 5.29 -1.35
C PHE A 165 -2.83 4.28 -1.09
N GLU A 166 -2.38 4.13 0.16
CA GLU A 166 -1.37 3.15 0.58
C GLU A 166 -1.96 1.77 0.91
N TYR A 167 -3.28 1.59 0.80
CA TYR A 167 -3.99 0.39 1.17
C TYR A 167 -4.62 -0.30 -0.04
N MET A 168 -5.21 -1.49 0.15
CA MET A 168 -5.68 -2.35 -0.94
C MET A 168 -7.21 -2.38 -1.09
N GLY A 169 -7.91 -1.33 -0.62
CA GLY A 169 -9.35 -1.15 -0.80
C GLY A 169 -10.21 -1.50 0.41
N GLU A 170 -11.51 -1.72 0.16
CA GLU A 170 -12.54 -1.92 1.19
C GLU A 170 -12.83 -3.38 1.51
N ASP A 171 -12.35 -4.32 0.67
CA ASP A 171 -12.70 -5.73 0.79
C ASP A 171 -11.55 -6.55 1.38
N PRO A 172 -11.76 -7.26 2.51
CA PRO A 172 -10.73 -8.04 3.18
C PRO A 172 -10.24 -9.24 2.36
N TYR A 173 -11.11 -9.83 1.49
CA TYR A 173 -10.71 -10.96 0.65
C TYR A 173 -9.79 -10.50 -0.49
N LEU A 174 -10.17 -9.43 -1.20
CA LEU A 174 -9.33 -8.84 -2.25
C LEU A 174 -7.96 -8.45 -1.69
N SER A 175 -7.94 -7.70 -0.58
CA SER A 175 -6.70 -7.28 0.08
C SER A 175 -5.86 -8.48 0.49
N GLY A 176 -6.47 -9.53 1.03
CA GLY A 176 -5.80 -10.78 1.40
C GLY A 176 -5.19 -11.51 0.19
N ARG A 177 -5.86 -11.53 -0.96
CA ARG A 177 -5.33 -12.18 -2.17
C ARG A 177 -4.20 -11.40 -2.83
N MET A 178 -4.23 -10.07 -2.70
CA MET A 178 -3.20 -9.21 -3.28
C MET A 178 -1.94 -9.11 -2.38
N VAL A 179 -2.09 -9.10 -1.05
CA VAL A 179 -0.93 -8.98 -0.13
C VAL A 179 -0.01 -10.19 -0.16
N VAL A 180 -0.54 -11.40 -0.31
CA VAL A 180 0.26 -12.65 -0.26
C VAL A 180 1.37 -12.68 -1.31
N PRO A 181 1.10 -12.48 -2.61
CA PRO A 181 2.15 -12.48 -3.63
C PRO A 181 3.10 -11.28 -3.51
N TYR A 182 2.63 -10.12 -3.02
CA TYR A 182 3.50 -8.99 -2.71
C TYR A 182 4.58 -9.37 -1.67
N VAL A 183 4.14 -9.90 -0.53
CA VAL A 183 5.04 -10.33 0.55
C VAL A 183 6.06 -11.34 0.06
N LYS A 184 5.60 -12.39 -0.65
CA LYS A 184 6.49 -13.41 -1.24
C LYS A 184 7.49 -12.82 -2.23
N GLY A 185 7.05 -11.87 -3.06
CA GLY A 185 7.89 -11.19 -4.03
C GLY A 185 9.01 -10.39 -3.37
N VAL A 186 8.70 -9.58 -2.35
CA VAL A 186 9.71 -8.83 -1.58
C VAL A 186 10.70 -9.79 -0.92
N GLN A 187 10.19 -10.81 -0.23
CA GLN A 187 11.01 -11.74 0.54
C GLN A 187 11.89 -12.66 -0.31
N SER A 188 11.53 -12.87 -1.59
CA SER A 188 12.39 -13.61 -2.53
C SER A 188 13.74 -12.93 -2.80
N ASN A 189 13.88 -11.67 -2.40
CA ASN A 189 15.11 -10.89 -2.50
C ASN A 189 15.94 -10.90 -1.20
N GLY A 190 15.53 -11.66 -0.18
CA GLY A 190 16.17 -11.61 1.14
C GLY A 190 15.92 -10.26 1.86
N VAL A 191 14.78 -9.65 1.60
CA VAL A 191 14.28 -8.42 2.24
C VAL A 191 12.97 -8.75 2.94
N ALA A 192 12.80 -8.39 4.20
CA ALA A 192 11.55 -8.61 4.90
C ALA A 192 10.47 -7.64 4.42
N ALA A 193 9.28 -8.14 4.11
CA ALA A 193 8.09 -7.32 4.02
C ALA A 193 7.57 -7.08 5.44
N CYS A 194 7.40 -5.80 5.82
CA CYS A 194 6.83 -5.38 7.09
C CYS A 194 5.40 -4.89 6.87
N VAL A 195 4.44 -5.79 7.00
CA VAL A 195 3.02 -5.50 6.69
C VAL A 195 2.44 -4.57 7.76
N LYS A 196 1.69 -3.52 7.32
CA LYS A 196 1.29 -2.40 8.17
C LYS A 196 -0.13 -1.92 7.89
N HIS A 197 -0.76 -1.20 8.81
CA HIS A 197 -0.45 -0.94 10.21
C HIS A 197 -1.35 -1.78 11.11
N PHE A 198 -0.79 -2.66 11.92
CA PHE A 198 -1.51 -3.67 12.69
C PHE A 198 -1.89 -3.15 14.09
N ALA A 199 -3.16 -2.89 14.36
CA ALA A 199 -4.32 -2.93 13.50
C ALA A 199 -5.23 -1.71 13.78
N LEU A 200 -6.28 -1.54 12.94
CA LEU A 200 -7.33 -0.54 13.17
C LEU A 200 -6.90 0.92 13.00
N ASN A 201 -5.82 1.21 12.28
CA ASN A 201 -5.49 2.58 11.88
C ASN A 201 -6.26 2.93 10.59
N ASN A 202 -7.52 3.32 10.73
CA ASN A 202 -8.44 3.58 9.63
C ASN A 202 -8.82 5.05 9.50
N GLN A 203 -8.12 5.93 10.23
CA GLN A 203 -8.13 7.39 10.10
C GLN A 203 -6.76 7.97 10.45
N GLU A 204 -6.45 9.15 9.92
CA GLU A 204 -5.21 9.88 10.22
C GLU A 204 -5.42 10.97 11.28
N TYR A 205 -6.61 11.53 11.35
CA TYR A 205 -6.95 12.53 12.37
C TYR A 205 -6.86 11.90 13.76
N ASN A 206 -6.05 12.50 14.63
CA ASN A 206 -5.78 12.01 16.00
C ASN A 206 -5.23 10.57 16.08
N ARG A 207 -4.63 10.02 15.03
CA ARG A 207 -4.17 8.63 14.93
C ARG A 207 -3.35 8.13 16.13
N PHE A 208 -2.57 9.01 16.79
CA PHE A 208 -1.77 8.65 17.97
C PHE A 208 -2.59 8.47 19.25
N THR A 209 -3.82 8.97 19.27
CA THR A 209 -4.64 9.06 20.48
C THR A 209 -6.07 8.57 20.27
N THR A 210 -6.41 8.06 19.12
CA THR A 210 -7.70 7.41 18.87
C THR A 210 -7.72 6.03 19.53
N ASN A 211 -8.71 5.78 20.40
CA ASN A 211 -8.96 4.49 21.02
C ASN A 211 -10.16 3.82 20.35
N VAL A 212 -9.88 2.82 19.55
CA VAL A 212 -10.89 2.11 18.77
C VAL A 212 -11.65 1.09 19.63
N THR A 213 -12.96 1.11 19.51
CA THR A 213 -13.87 0.07 20.00
C THR A 213 -14.52 -0.60 18.80
N VAL A 214 -14.34 -1.91 18.68
CA VAL A 214 -14.94 -2.76 17.66
C VAL A 214 -15.22 -4.12 18.28
N ASP A 215 -16.33 -4.75 17.89
CA ASP A 215 -16.65 -6.10 18.33
C ASP A 215 -15.72 -7.13 17.67
N ASP A 216 -15.53 -8.29 18.32
CA ASP A 216 -14.60 -9.30 17.84
C ASP A 216 -15.02 -9.87 16.47
N ARG A 217 -16.32 -10.00 16.17
CA ARG A 217 -16.79 -10.46 14.87
C ARG A 217 -16.34 -9.52 13.75
N THR A 218 -16.60 -8.23 13.91
CA THR A 218 -16.17 -7.20 12.96
C THR A 218 -14.64 -7.16 12.82
N LEU A 219 -13.92 -7.26 13.93
CA LEU A 219 -12.46 -7.33 13.93
C LEU A 219 -11.95 -8.49 13.06
N TYR A 220 -12.47 -9.70 13.29
CA TYR A 220 -12.00 -10.92 12.60
C TYR A 220 -12.50 -11.04 11.17
N GLU A 221 -13.70 -10.53 10.83
CA GLU A 221 -14.26 -10.65 9.47
C GLU A 221 -13.77 -9.52 8.53
N ILE A 222 -13.47 -8.32 9.05
CA ILE A 222 -13.18 -7.15 8.22
C ILE A 222 -11.72 -6.69 8.36
N TYR A 223 -11.22 -6.45 9.58
CA TYR A 223 -9.96 -5.73 9.78
C TYR A 223 -8.71 -6.61 9.87
N LEU A 224 -8.84 -7.87 10.24
CA LEU A 224 -7.72 -8.79 10.40
C LEU A 224 -7.42 -9.69 9.18
N PRO A 225 -8.33 -10.02 8.26
CA PRO A 225 -8.09 -11.07 7.25
C PRO A 225 -6.90 -10.83 6.34
N ALA A 226 -6.65 -9.58 5.91
CA ALA A 226 -5.50 -9.26 5.07
C ALA A 226 -4.16 -9.50 5.82
N PHE A 227 -4.08 -9.11 7.09
CA PHE A 227 -2.91 -9.40 7.94
C PHE A 227 -2.75 -10.90 8.18
N LYS A 228 -3.84 -11.60 8.46
CA LYS A 228 -3.82 -13.07 8.62
C LYS A 228 -3.28 -13.76 7.37
N ALA A 229 -3.76 -13.37 6.19
CA ALA A 229 -3.27 -13.91 4.92
C ALA A 229 -1.77 -13.62 4.72
N ALA A 230 -1.32 -12.39 5.01
CA ALA A 230 0.09 -12.02 4.92
C ALA A 230 0.98 -12.88 5.83
N VAL A 231 0.53 -13.19 7.05
CA VAL A 231 1.24 -14.01 8.02
C VAL A 231 1.17 -15.50 7.67
N THR A 232 -0.03 -16.04 7.49
CA THR A 232 -0.22 -17.49 7.39
C THR A 232 0.08 -18.06 6.00
N GLU A 233 -0.21 -17.30 4.93
CA GLU A 233 0.02 -17.70 3.55
C GLU A 233 1.23 -17.00 2.92
N GLY A 234 1.39 -15.68 3.17
CA GLY A 234 2.52 -14.87 2.71
C GLY A 234 3.82 -15.18 3.46
N LYS A 235 3.71 -15.71 4.68
CA LYS A 235 4.84 -15.97 5.59
C LYS A 235 5.66 -14.69 5.82
N ALA A 236 4.99 -13.58 6.13
CA ALA A 236 5.63 -12.30 6.42
C ALA A 236 6.65 -12.43 7.55
N TRP A 237 7.81 -11.79 7.40
CA TRP A 237 8.88 -11.81 8.40
C TRP A 237 8.80 -10.66 9.41
N ALA A 238 8.04 -9.63 9.08
CA ALA A 238 7.82 -8.49 9.97
C ALA A 238 6.38 -7.98 9.88
N ILE A 239 5.89 -7.42 10.97
CA ILE A 239 4.61 -6.72 11.09
C ILE A 239 4.89 -5.40 11.81
N MET A 240 4.29 -4.30 11.34
CA MET A 240 4.35 -3.00 12.03
C MET A 240 3.08 -2.78 12.83
N GLY A 241 3.23 -2.53 14.14
CA GLY A 241 2.12 -2.08 14.98
C GLY A 241 1.62 -0.69 14.55
N SER A 242 0.36 -0.38 14.82
CA SER A 242 -0.22 0.92 14.48
C SER A 242 -0.17 1.92 15.64
N TYR A 243 -0.40 3.20 15.34
CA TYR A 243 -0.34 4.28 16.33
C TYR A 243 -1.51 4.32 17.32
N ASN A 244 -2.70 3.95 16.86
CA ASN A 244 -3.93 4.04 17.64
C ASN A 244 -3.96 3.07 18.83
N LEU A 245 -4.88 3.33 19.75
CA LEU A 245 -5.20 2.40 20.83
C LEU A 245 -6.33 1.43 20.39
N TYR A 246 -6.30 0.25 20.94
CA TYR A 246 -7.39 -0.72 20.94
C TYR A 246 -7.52 -1.34 22.33
N LYS A 247 -8.76 -1.41 22.86
CA LYS A 247 -9.00 -1.83 24.25
C LYS A 247 -8.11 -1.06 25.27
N ASN A 248 -7.91 0.23 25.07
CA ASN A 248 -7.09 1.12 25.88
C ASN A 248 -5.59 0.80 25.95
N GLN A 249 -5.06 0.05 24.99
CA GLN A 249 -3.63 -0.19 24.82
C GLN A 249 -3.20 0.21 23.41
N TRP A 250 -2.08 0.93 23.28
CA TRP A 250 -1.53 1.24 21.97
C TRP A 250 -1.20 -0.01 21.18
N CYS A 251 -1.56 -0.06 19.91
CA CYS A 251 -1.43 -1.27 19.09
C CYS A 251 0.01 -1.76 18.94
N CYS A 252 1.01 -0.87 19.03
CA CYS A 252 2.42 -1.28 19.09
C CYS A 252 2.79 -2.06 20.35
N GLN A 253 1.95 -2.08 21.37
CA GLN A 253 2.18 -2.74 22.66
C GLN A 253 0.87 -3.30 23.25
N ASN A 254 0.04 -3.87 22.39
CA ASN A 254 -1.29 -4.38 22.73
C ASN A 254 -1.24 -5.89 22.94
N GLN A 255 -1.57 -6.35 24.16
CA GLN A 255 -1.53 -7.76 24.52
C GLN A 255 -2.41 -8.61 23.61
N TYR A 256 -3.66 -8.19 23.39
CA TYR A 256 -4.64 -8.97 22.64
C TYR A 256 -4.26 -9.13 21.18
N THR A 257 -3.91 -8.02 20.49
CA THR A 257 -3.58 -8.09 19.07
C THR A 257 -2.21 -8.75 18.81
N LEU A 258 -1.19 -8.45 19.61
CA LEU A 258 0.17 -8.89 19.32
C LEU A 258 0.49 -10.28 19.89
N ASN A 259 0.11 -10.56 21.15
CA ASN A 259 0.43 -11.86 21.75
C ASN A 259 -0.69 -12.88 21.50
N ASP A 260 -1.96 -12.53 21.76
CA ASP A 260 -3.01 -13.53 21.73
C ASP A 260 -3.35 -13.88 20.26
N ILE A 261 -3.61 -12.90 19.40
CA ILE A 261 -3.98 -13.13 17.99
C ILE A 261 -2.73 -13.39 17.13
N LEU A 262 -1.84 -12.41 16.98
CA LEU A 262 -0.75 -12.48 15.99
C LEU A 262 0.22 -13.62 16.28
N LYS A 263 0.76 -13.65 17.51
CA LYS A 263 1.77 -14.66 17.91
C LYS A 263 1.14 -15.97 18.36
N GLY A 264 0.00 -15.91 19.07
CA GLY A 264 -0.71 -17.07 19.59
C GLY A 264 -1.52 -17.80 18.54
N GLU A 265 -2.62 -17.22 18.08
CA GLU A 265 -3.54 -17.90 17.16
C GLU A 265 -2.93 -18.14 15.78
N TRP A 266 -2.21 -17.15 15.22
CA TRP A 266 -1.65 -17.27 13.86
C TRP A 266 -0.25 -17.86 13.82
N GLY A 267 0.39 -18.03 14.98
CA GLY A 267 1.73 -18.61 15.08
C GLY A 267 2.81 -17.76 14.40
N PHE A 268 2.69 -16.42 14.41
CA PHE A 268 3.66 -15.52 13.81
C PHE A 268 5.03 -15.67 14.47
N ASP A 269 6.04 -16.07 13.71
CA ASP A 269 7.41 -16.28 14.15
C ASP A 269 8.37 -15.12 13.86
N GLY A 270 7.88 -14.09 13.12
CA GLY A 270 8.64 -12.91 12.74
C GLY A 270 8.72 -11.85 13.83
N VAL A 271 9.09 -10.63 13.44
CA VAL A 271 9.35 -9.49 14.31
C VAL A 271 8.16 -8.51 14.27
N VAL A 272 7.70 -8.06 15.42
CA VAL A 272 6.81 -6.91 15.55
C VAL A 272 7.66 -5.64 15.71
N ILE A 273 7.57 -4.74 14.75
CA ILE A 273 8.24 -3.44 14.75
C ILE A 273 7.22 -2.38 15.15
N SER A 274 7.59 -1.44 16.04
CA SER A 274 6.71 -0.29 16.31
C SER A 274 6.66 0.63 15.09
N ASP A 275 5.53 1.28 14.86
CA ASP A 275 5.55 2.50 14.06
C ASP A 275 6.36 3.58 14.79
N TRP A 276 6.85 4.60 14.08
CA TRP A 276 7.79 5.61 14.60
C TRP A 276 7.13 6.49 15.66
N GLY A 277 7.41 6.18 16.93
CA GLY A 277 6.80 6.84 18.08
C GLY A 277 5.54 6.12 18.62
N GLY A 278 5.28 4.89 18.20
CA GLY A 278 4.12 4.10 18.63
C GLY A 278 4.27 3.37 19.96
N ALA A 279 5.47 3.31 20.56
CA ALA A 279 5.69 2.73 21.89
C ALA A 279 5.59 3.83 22.97
N HIS A 280 4.96 3.52 24.12
CA HIS A 280 4.64 4.51 25.16
C HIS A 280 4.88 4.07 26.60
N ASP A 281 5.22 2.80 26.83
CA ASP A 281 5.44 2.24 28.18
C ASP A 281 6.34 1.01 28.15
N THR A 282 7.38 1.00 29.00
CA THR A 282 8.34 -0.12 29.06
C THR A 282 7.68 -1.45 29.44
N LYS A 283 6.77 -1.46 30.43
CA LYS A 283 6.16 -2.71 30.90
C LYS A 283 5.29 -3.33 29.80
N GLN A 284 4.51 -2.51 29.09
CA GLN A 284 3.67 -2.99 28.00
C GLN A 284 4.54 -3.39 26.79
N ALA A 285 5.50 -2.57 26.37
CA ALA A 285 6.41 -2.90 25.27
C ALA A 285 7.16 -4.22 25.51
N VAL A 286 7.62 -4.45 26.75
CA VAL A 286 8.30 -5.69 27.11
C VAL A 286 7.36 -6.89 27.10
N ASN A 287 6.18 -6.78 27.72
CA ASN A 287 5.33 -7.95 27.97
C ASN A 287 4.30 -8.23 26.87
N ASN A 288 3.86 -7.20 26.13
CA ASN A 288 2.71 -7.29 25.25
C ASN A 288 3.07 -7.49 23.76
N GLY A 289 4.28 -7.96 23.47
CA GLY A 289 4.58 -8.50 22.14
C GLY A 289 5.34 -7.61 21.18
N LEU A 290 5.72 -6.37 21.53
CA LEU A 290 6.65 -5.56 20.73
C LEU A 290 8.04 -6.20 20.73
N ASP A 291 8.70 -6.30 19.56
CA ASP A 291 10.03 -6.92 19.46
C ASP A 291 11.12 -5.91 19.09
N MET A 292 10.82 -4.89 18.28
CA MET A 292 11.74 -3.81 17.91
C MET A 292 11.07 -2.45 18.00
N GLU A 293 11.78 -1.48 18.57
CA GLU A 293 11.26 -0.13 18.82
C GLU A 293 11.97 0.93 17.98
N PHE A 294 11.19 1.76 17.30
CA PHE A 294 11.68 2.87 16.48
C PHE A 294 10.97 4.19 16.81
N GLY A 295 11.68 5.31 16.67
CA GLY A 295 11.13 6.65 16.64
C GLY A 295 10.51 7.18 17.93
N THR A 296 10.76 6.58 19.08
CA THR A 296 10.08 6.86 20.35
C THR A 296 10.33 8.27 20.90
N PHE A 297 9.30 8.85 21.50
CA PHE A 297 9.31 10.15 22.19
C PHE A 297 9.36 9.92 23.70
N THR A 298 10.53 9.70 24.26
CA THR A 298 10.69 9.46 25.72
C THR A 298 11.32 10.63 26.43
N ASN A 299 10.99 10.80 27.71
CA ASN A 299 11.70 11.63 28.69
C ASN A 299 12.09 13.05 28.20
N GLY A 300 11.18 13.73 27.53
CA GLY A 300 11.42 15.08 27.02
C GLY A 300 12.03 15.15 25.64
N LEU A 301 12.14 14.03 24.94
CA LEU A 301 12.51 14.04 23.54
C LEU A 301 11.43 14.69 22.70
N SER A 302 11.84 15.68 21.91
CA SER A 302 11.02 16.22 20.83
C SER A 302 11.29 15.46 19.54
N TRP A 303 10.44 15.64 18.53
CA TRP A 303 10.67 15.14 17.18
C TRP A 303 12.05 15.50 16.58
N SER A 304 12.65 16.59 17.07
CA SER A 304 13.93 17.09 16.61
C SER A 304 15.13 16.58 17.41
N LEU A 305 14.92 15.97 18.57
CA LEU A 305 16.00 15.45 19.41
C LEU A 305 16.20 13.96 19.12
N SER A 306 17.28 13.66 18.48
CA SER A 306 17.50 12.41 17.80
C SER A 306 18.35 11.41 18.54
N ASN A 307 19.08 11.78 19.56
CA ASN A 307 20.17 10.95 20.10
C ASN A 307 19.86 10.29 21.43
N ALA A 308 18.59 10.09 21.76
CA ALA A 308 18.22 9.48 23.01
C ALA A 308 17.71 8.04 22.84
N TYR A 309 18.31 7.31 21.92
CA TYR A 309 17.99 5.88 21.70
C TYR A 309 18.14 5.05 22.99
N ALA A 310 19.07 5.43 23.87
CA ALA A 310 19.23 4.83 25.18
C ALA A 310 17.99 5.00 26.10
N ASN A 311 17.16 6.02 25.84
CA ASN A 311 15.92 6.26 26.61
C ASN A 311 14.71 5.53 26.05
N TYR A 312 14.84 4.79 24.97
CA TYR A 312 13.75 4.01 24.39
C TYR A 312 13.26 2.94 25.38
N TYR A 313 11.99 2.58 25.31
CA TYR A 313 11.36 1.68 26.29
C TYR A 313 11.97 0.27 26.29
N LEU A 314 12.44 -0.20 25.13
CA LEU A 314 13.17 -1.48 24.99
C LEU A 314 14.69 -1.34 25.11
N SER A 315 15.22 -0.16 25.49
CA SER A 315 16.64 0.12 25.70
C SER A 315 17.03 0.09 27.19
N ASP A 316 17.71 1.16 27.70
CA ASP A 316 18.16 1.26 29.10
C ASP A 316 17.06 1.02 30.12
N PRO A 317 15.80 1.48 29.96
CA PRO A 317 14.72 1.15 30.88
C PRO A 317 14.45 -0.36 31.00
N PHE A 318 14.53 -1.10 29.88
CA PHE A 318 14.39 -2.54 29.88
C PHE A 318 15.61 -3.23 30.52
N LEU A 319 16.83 -2.84 30.12
CA LEU A 319 18.07 -3.35 30.71
C LEU A 319 18.10 -3.14 32.21
N LYS A 320 17.73 -1.97 32.69
CA LYS A 320 17.61 -1.69 34.13
C LYS A 320 16.58 -2.61 34.80
N GLY A 321 15.43 -2.82 34.17
CA GLY A 321 14.41 -3.72 34.71
C GLY A 321 14.87 -5.19 34.81
N ILE A 322 15.70 -5.67 33.87
CA ILE A 322 16.32 -6.99 33.94
C ILE A 322 17.28 -7.05 35.12
N ASN A 323 18.17 -6.07 35.25
CA ASN A 323 19.17 -6.01 36.35
C ASN A 323 18.53 -5.92 37.75
N GLU A 324 17.33 -5.29 37.81
CA GLU A 324 16.52 -5.20 39.03
C GLU A 324 15.62 -6.44 39.28
N GLY A 325 15.63 -7.42 38.38
CA GLY A 325 14.78 -8.62 38.46
C GLY A 325 13.29 -8.38 38.15
N LYS A 326 12.93 -7.23 37.56
CA LYS A 326 11.54 -6.92 37.13
C LYS A 326 11.13 -7.72 35.90
N TYR A 327 12.07 -8.04 35.04
CA TYR A 327 11.87 -8.81 33.81
C TYR A 327 12.84 -10.00 33.80
N THR A 328 12.40 -11.12 33.23
CA THR A 328 13.22 -12.33 33.11
C THR A 328 14.06 -12.34 31.85
N MET A 329 15.16 -13.11 31.88
CA MET A 329 15.97 -13.34 30.68
C MET A 329 15.16 -14.04 29.58
N ASP A 330 14.20 -14.90 29.93
CA ASP A 330 13.36 -15.58 28.93
C ASP A 330 12.55 -14.63 28.08
N VAL A 331 12.06 -13.54 28.67
CA VAL A 331 11.32 -12.48 27.94
C VAL A 331 12.25 -11.75 26.97
N LEU A 332 13.47 -11.43 27.41
CA LEU A 332 14.51 -10.84 26.55
C LEU A 332 14.88 -11.79 25.42
N ASP A 333 15.21 -13.03 25.76
CA ASP A 333 15.67 -14.05 24.82
C ASP A 333 14.60 -14.37 23.76
N ASN A 334 13.32 -14.36 24.12
CA ASN A 334 12.23 -14.56 23.16
C ASN A 334 12.21 -13.46 22.08
N LYS A 335 12.35 -12.18 22.48
CA LYS A 335 12.44 -11.05 21.52
C LYS A 335 13.68 -11.16 20.64
N VAL A 336 14.82 -11.43 21.25
CA VAL A 336 16.11 -11.54 20.53
C VAL A 336 16.09 -12.70 19.53
N ARG A 337 15.48 -13.85 19.86
CA ARG A 337 15.29 -14.96 18.90
C ARG A 337 14.57 -14.49 17.63
N ARG A 338 13.52 -13.69 17.77
CA ARG A 338 12.77 -13.15 16.63
C ARG A 338 13.63 -12.22 15.78
N VAL A 339 14.37 -11.32 16.43
CA VAL A 339 15.26 -10.39 15.71
C VAL A 339 16.41 -11.16 15.05
N LEU A 340 17.05 -12.11 15.71
CA LEU A 340 18.07 -12.96 15.11
C LEU A 340 17.53 -13.76 13.93
N ARG A 341 16.32 -14.32 14.03
CA ARG A 341 15.67 -15.02 12.92
C ARG A 341 15.49 -14.10 11.71
N LEU A 342 15.08 -12.85 11.94
CA LEU A 342 15.02 -11.84 10.88
C LEU A 342 16.42 -11.57 10.30
N MET A 343 17.45 -11.39 11.13
CA MET A 343 18.83 -11.18 10.69
C MET A 343 19.34 -12.36 9.85
N PHE A 344 19.04 -13.61 10.24
CA PHE A 344 19.47 -14.80 9.47
C PHE A 344 18.67 -15.00 8.18
N ARG A 345 17.46 -14.48 8.09
CA ARG A 345 16.68 -14.47 6.85
C ARG A 345 17.09 -13.33 5.89
N THR A 346 17.78 -12.30 6.42
CA THR A 346 18.14 -11.09 5.66
C THR A 346 19.66 -10.88 5.65
N VAL A 347 20.19 -10.02 6.52
CA VAL A 347 21.58 -9.55 6.48
C VAL A 347 22.64 -10.67 6.60
N MET A 348 22.33 -11.77 7.25
CA MET A 348 23.19 -12.94 7.43
C MET A 348 22.98 -14.03 6.38
N ASP A 349 22.04 -13.88 5.43
CA ASP A 349 21.90 -14.78 4.29
C ASP A 349 22.85 -14.35 3.16
N ARG A 350 23.92 -15.11 2.95
CA ARG A 350 24.92 -14.84 1.90
C ARG A 350 24.46 -15.21 0.51
N ASN A 351 23.38 -16.00 0.39
CA ASN A 351 22.85 -16.46 -0.88
C ASN A 351 21.79 -15.51 -1.45
N ARG A 352 21.37 -14.48 -0.71
CA ARG A 352 20.40 -13.51 -1.22
C ARG A 352 20.94 -12.76 -2.45
N PRO A 353 20.08 -12.44 -3.45
CA PRO A 353 20.50 -11.73 -4.66
C PRO A 353 21.05 -10.33 -4.35
N PHE A 354 21.74 -9.73 -5.32
CA PHE A 354 22.24 -8.34 -5.18
C PHE A 354 21.15 -7.30 -5.33
N GLY A 355 20.07 -7.63 -6.02
CA GLY A 355 19.05 -6.67 -6.44
C GLY A 355 19.47 -5.89 -7.68
N SER A 356 18.61 -4.96 -8.09
CA SER A 356 18.85 -4.05 -9.22
C SER A 356 18.28 -2.67 -8.91
N PHE A 357 18.75 -1.65 -9.62
CA PHE A 357 18.44 -0.24 -9.33
C PHE A 357 17.87 0.43 -10.57
N VAL A 358 16.62 0.86 -10.48
CA VAL A 358 15.92 1.58 -11.56
C VAL A 358 16.17 0.93 -12.93
N SER A 359 16.00 -0.40 -12.98
CA SER A 359 16.29 -1.15 -14.19
C SER A 359 15.19 -0.97 -15.25
N PRO A 360 15.46 -1.24 -16.52
CA PRO A 360 14.41 -1.24 -17.55
C PRO A 360 13.23 -2.16 -17.20
N GLU A 361 13.49 -3.26 -16.50
CA GLU A 361 12.47 -4.22 -16.05
C GLU A 361 11.58 -3.60 -14.96
N HIS A 362 12.13 -2.78 -14.06
CA HIS A 362 11.37 -2.06 -13.04
C HIS A 362 10.47 -1.01 -13.69
N ILE A 363 10.98 -0.24 -14.64
CA ILE A 363 10.22 0.74 -15.39
C ILE A 363 9.08 0.05 -16.17
N ALA A 364 9.38 -1.05 -16.86
CA ALA A 364 8.38 -1.83 -17.57
C ALA A 364 7.32 -2.43 -16.62
N ALA A 365 7.73 -2.88 -15.43
CA ALA A 365 6.81 -3.36 -14.41
C ALA A 365 5.88 -2.25 -13.90
N ALA A 366 6.43 -1.06 -13.58
CA ALA A 366 5.64 0.09 -13.16
C ALA A 366 4.59 0.47 -14.22
N ARG A 367 4.99 0.58 -15.51
CA ARG A 367 4.08 0.87 -16.63
C ARG A 367 3.01 -0.20 -16.79
N LYS A 368 3.39 -1.48 -16.78
CA LYS A 368 2.46 -2.60 -16.95
C LYS A 368 1.41 -2.64 -15.84
N ILE A 369 1.85 -2.54 -14.57
CA ILE A 369 0.96 -2.53 -13.42
C ILE A 369 0.05 -1.29 -13.47
N GLY A 370 0.61 -0.13 -13.80
CA GLY A 370 -0.13 1.12 -13.96
C GLY A 370 -1.24 0.98 -15.01
N ALA A 371 -0.90 0.58 -16.23
CA ALA A 371 -1.88 0.46 -17.31
C ALA A 371 -2.97 -0.59 -17.00
N GLU A 372 -2.61 -1.70 -16.33
CA GLU A 372 -3.56 -2.76 -15.95
C GLU A 372 -4.49 -2.35 -14.79
N SER A 373 -4.10 -1.34 -14.00
CA SER A 373 -4.88 -0.84 -12.86
C SER A 373 -5.94 0.19 -13.23
N ILE A 374 -5.78 0.89 -14.34
CA ILE A 374 -6.69 1.96 -14.78
C ILE A 374 -8.09 1.39 -15.00
N VAL A 375 -9.10 2.10 -14.43
CA VAL A 375 -10.50 1.66 -14.51
C VAL A 375 -11.30 2.57 -15.42
N LEU A 376 -11.88 2.02 -16.46
CA LEU A 376 -12.82 2.72 -17.32
C LEU A 376 -14.20 2.72 -16.65
N LEU A 377 -14.65 3.87 -16.15
CA LEU A 377 -15.92 4.00 -15.43
C LEU A 377 -17.09 4.30 -16.37
N LYS A 378 -16.86 5.06 -17.45
CA LYS A 378 -17.89 5.42 -18.41
C LYS A 378 -17.30 5.59 -19.80
N ASN A 379 -18.02 5.13 -20.85
CA ASN A 379 -17.57 5.19 -22.23
C ASN A 379 -18.76 5.31 -23.19
N ASP A 380 -19.54 6.37 -23.05
CA ASP A 380 -20.73 6.59 -23.88
C ASP A 380 -20.35 6.83 -25.34
N GLY A 381 -21.08 6.17 -26.23
CA GLY A 381 -20.81 6.26 -27.65
C GLY A 381 -19.44 5.73 -28.12
N GLY A 382 -18.70 5.07 -27.24
CA GLY A 382 -17.34 4.58 -27.54
C GLY A 382 -16.36 5.75 -27.77
N ILE A 383 -16.45 6.81 -26.94
CA ILE A 383 -15.56 7.97 -27.01
C ILE A 383 -14.09 7.58 -26.84
N LEU A 384 -13.81 6.56 -26.07
CA LEU A 384 -12.51 5.91 -25.93
C LEU A 384 -12.51 4.54 -26.64
N PRO A 385 -11.37 4.10 -27.19
CA PRO A 385 -10.10 4.81 -27.28
C PRO A 385 -10.15 5.99 -28.26
N ILE A 386 -9.28 6.99 -28.03
CA ILE A 386 -9.15 8.18 -28.89
C ILE A 386 -8.69 7.76 -30.28
N LYS A 387 -9.44 8.17 -31.31
CA LYS A 387 -9.15 7.85 -32.72
C LYS A 387 -9.17 9.09 -33.59
N ASN A 388 -8.21 9.17 -34.51
CA ASN A 388 -8.17 10.19 -35.57
C ASN A 388 -8.23 11.65 -35.04
N ALA A 389 -7.67 11.92 -33.86
CA ALA A 389 -7.60 13.25 -33.30
C ALA A 389 -6.52 14.09 -34.01
N ARG A 390 -6.86 15.32 -34.42
CA ARG A 390 -5.93 16.32 -34.94
C ARG A 390 -5.55 17.34 -33.87
N LYS A 391 -6.48 17.62 -32.96
CA LYS A 391 -6.30 18.54 -31.85
C LYS A 391 -6.86 17.92 -30.56
N ILE A 392 -6.01 17.75 -29.56
CA ILE A 392 -6.38 17.30 -28.22
C ILE A 392 -6.12 18.46 -27.27
N LEU A 393 -7.10 18.82 -26.47
CA LEU A 393 -6.93 19.74 -25.36
C LEU A 393 -6.81 18.92 -24.05
N VAL A 394 -5.73 19.11 -23.33
CA VAL A 394 -5.55 18.60 -21.96
C VAL A 394 -5.78 19.74 -20.98
N VAL A 395 -6.62 19.53 -19.98
CA VAL A 395 -6.94 20.53 -18.95
C VAL A 395 -6.72 19.93 -17.57
N GLY A 396 -6.13 20.69 -16.67
CA GLY A 396 -6.00 20.30 -15.27
C GLY A 396 -4.55 20.31 -14.76
N GLU A 397 -4.39 20.73 -13.51
CA GLU A 397 -3.05 20.78 -12.88
C GLU A 397 -2.42 19.40 -12.76
N ASN A 398 -3.22 18.36 -12.47
CA ASN A 398 -2.71 17.00 -12.31
C ASN A 398 -2.12 16.43 -13.61
N ALA A 399 -2.37 17.07 -14.76
CA ALA A 399 -1.73 16.70 -16.02
C ALA A 399 -0.20 16.94 -16.01
N VAL A 400 0.28 17.84 -15.19
CA VAL A 400 1.70 18.26 -15.15
C VAL A 400 2.35 18.09 -13.77
N LYS A 401 1.55 17.99 -12.71
CA LYS A 401 2.05 17.89 -11.32
C LYS A 401 2.69 16.52 -11.08
N MET A 402 3.90 16.51 -10.54
CA MET A 402 4.54 15.29 -10.06
C MET A 402 3.82 14.76 -8.81
N MET A 403 3.45 13.51 -8.83
CA MET A 403 2.65 12.85 -7.78
C MET A 403 3.46 11.86 -6.93
N THR A 404 4.75 11.67 -7.21
CA THR A 404 5.63 10.78 -6.42
C THR A 404 6.12 11.44 -5.14
N VAL A 405 6.09 12.77 -5.07
CA VAL A 405 6.45 13.57 -3.89
C VAL A 405 5.17 13.94 -3.11
N GLY A 406 5.26 13.97 -1.79
CA GLY A 406 4.13 14.23 -0.89
C GLY A 406 3.48 12.94 -0.38
N GLY A 407 2.37 13.07 0.33
CA GLY A 407 1.65 11.94 0.91
C GLY A 407 2.24 11.36 2.19
N GLY A 408 3.24 12.01 2.80
CA GLY A 408 3.83 11.56 4.06
C GLY A 408 5.07 10.67 3.90
N SER A 409 5.20 9.64 4.75
CA SER A 409 6.35 8.71 4.76
C SER A 409 6.54 7.96 3.43
N SER A 410 5.49 7.87 2.62
CA SER A 410 5.53 7.29 1.27
C SER A 410 6.07 8.24 0.19
N SER A 411 6.51 9.45 0.54
CA SER A 411 7.11 10.41 -0.39
C SER A 411 8.43 9.89 -0.96
N LEU A 412 8.60 10.00 -2.29
CA LEU A 412 9.72 9.39 -3.00
C LEU A 412 10.56 10.44 -3.73
N LYS A 413 11.85 10.15 -3.84
CA LYS A 413 12.77 10.79 -4.77
C LYS A 413 12.99 9.86 -5.94
N VAL A 414 12.34 10.16 -7.05
CA VAL A 414 12.38 9.28 -8.22
C VAL A 414 13.49 9.65 -9.21
N LYS A 415 13.91 8.67 -9.98
CA LYS A 415 14.86 8.91 -11.08
C LYS A 415 14.18 9.62 -12.23
N ASN A 416 12.97 9.21 -12.54
CA ASN A 416 12.11 9.74 -13.62
C ASN A 416 10.64 9.64 -13.21
N GLU A 417 9.85 10.62 -13.61
CA GLU A 417 8.39 10.57 -13.57
C GLU A 417 7.88 11.20 -14.86
N VAL A 418 7.13 10.42 -15.63
CA VAL A 418 6.47 10.88 -16.85
C VAL A 418 5.10 11.38 -16.48
N SER A 419 4.86 12.68 -16.64
CA SER A 419 3.55 13.28 -16.37
C SER A 419 2.50 12.82 -17.37
N PRO A 420 1.21 12.85 -17.02
CA PRO A 420 0.12 12.57 -17.95
C PRO A 420 0.19 13.37 -19.25
N LEU A 421 0.53 14.65 -19.19
CA LEU A 421 0.66 15.51 -20.38
C LEU A 421 1.82 15.07 -21.29
N GLU A 422 2.96 14.69 -20.71
CA GLU A 422 4.10 14.18 -21.48
C GLU A 422 3.75 12.88 -22.19
N GLY A 423 3.20 11.89 -21.46
CA GLY A 423 2.77 10.62 -22.05
C GLY A 423 1.74 10.79 -23.18
N ILE A 424 0.76 11.70 -23.01
CA ILE A 424 -0.22 12.02 -24.05
C ILE A 424 0.46 12.67 -25.27
N ARG A 425 1.39 13.62 -25.08
CA ARG A 425 2.14 14.24 -26.17
C ARG A 425 2.97 13.25 -26.95
N GLU A 426 3.65 12.38 -26.28
CA GLU A 426 4.47 11.33 -26.92
C GLU A 426 3.62 10.35 -27.71
N ARG A 427 2.51 9.88 -27.10
CA ARG A 427 1.65 8.87 -27.73
C ARG A 427 0.83 9.42 -28.90
N PHE A 428 0.39 10.66 -28.83
CA PHE A 428 -0.40 11.33 -29.86
C PHE A 428 0.43 12.37 -30.64
N ALA A 429 1.66 12.02 -31.00
CA ALA A 429 2.60 12.94 -31.68
C ALA A 429 2.10 13.51 -32.99
N ASP A 430 1.17 12.84 -33.69
CA ASP A 430 0.53 13.31 -34.91
C ASP A 430 -0.58 14.33 -34.66
N ALA A 431 -1.02 14.51 -33.43
CA ALA A 431 -2.02 15.48 -33.02
C ALA A 431 -1.38 16.72 -32.39
N LYS A 432 -2.04 17.86 -32.56
CA LYS A 432 -1.68 19.07 -31.80
C LYS A 432 -2.23 18.95 -30.37
N VAL A 433 -1.37 18.61 -29.41
CA VAL A 433 -1.73 18.55 -27.97
C VAL A 433 -1.53 19.94 -27.35
N VAL A 434 -2.62 20.57 -26.93
CA VAL A 434 -2.67 21.89 -26.27
C VAL A 434 -2.94 21.65 -24.78
N TYR A 435 -2.36 22.47 -23.91
CA TYR A 435 -2.57 22.40 -22.46
C TYR A 435 -3.13 23.71 -21.93
N GLU A 436 -4.15 23.60 -21.05
CA GLU A 436 -4.67 24.70 -20.23
C GLU A 436 -4.77 24.23 -18.77
N ARG A 437 -4.43 25.09 -17.84
CA ARG A 437 -4.37 24.68 -16.44
C ARG A 437 -5.75 24.41 -15.82
N GLY A 438 -6.75 25.24 -16.15
CA GLY A 438 -8.13 25.08 -15.69
C GLY A 438 -8.39 25.47 -14.24
N TYR A 439 -7.55 25.01 -13.31
CA TYR A 439 -7.62 25.34 -11.88
C TYR A 439 -6.21 25.38 -11.29
N VAL A 440 -6.08 25.99 -10.09
CA VAL A 440 -4.84 26.02 -9.32
C VAL A 440 -5.02 25.13 -8.09
N GLY A 441 -4.15 24.17 -7.96
CA GLY A 441 -4.08 23.30 -6.80
C GLY A 441 -3.09 23.79 -5.76
N ASP A 442 -2.88 22.98 -4.71
CA ASP A 442 -1.88 23.25 -3.69
C ASP A 442 -0.46 23.02 -4.24
N ALA A 443 0.38 24.03 -4.13
CA ALA A 443 1.78 23.95 -4.55
C ALA A 443 2.68 23.12 -3.60
N SER A 444 2.21 22.81 -2.39
CA SER A 444 2.98 22.07 -1.39
C SER A 444 3.15 20.60 -1.81
N GLY A 445 4.22 20.27 -2.43
CA GLY A 445 4.63 18.88 -2.67
C GLY A 445 5.98 18.63 -1.99
N GLN A 446 6.07 18.92 -0.70
CA GLN A 446 7.30 18.73 0.07
C GLN A 446 7.06 17.77 1.24
N PHE A 447 7.97 16.83 1.43
CA PHE A 447 8.01 16.02 2.62
C PHE A 447 9.46 15.70 2.99
N ASP A 448 9.85 16.03 4.22
CA ASP A 448 11.21 15.80 4.76
C ASP A 448 12.35 16.24 3.82
N GLY A 449 12.17 17.39 3.15
CA GLY A 449 13.15 17.95 2.23
C GLY A 449 13.14 17.37 0.81
N VAL A 450 12.27 16.40 0.50
CA VAL A 450 12.00 16.00 -0.89
C VAL A 450 11.04 16.99 -1.52
N THR A 451 11.43 17.55 -2.67
CA THR A 451 10.62 18.53 -3.41
C THR A 451 10.50 18.11 -4.86
N THR A 452 9.42 18.51 -5.52
CA THR A 452 9.26 18.28 -6.96
C THR A 452 10.22 19.11 -7.80
N GLY A 453 10.68 20.25 -7.29
CA GLY A 453 11.44 21.23 -8.06
C GLY A 453 10.62 21.94 -9.15
N GLN A 454 9.32 21.66 -9.24
CA GLN A 454 8.43 22.29 -10.24
C GLN A 454 8.01 23.68 -9.80
N ASP A 455 7.96 24.61 -10.75
CA ASP A 455 7.30 25.91 -10.59
C ASP A 455 5.87 25.80 -11.16
N LEU A 456 4.89 25.69 -10.26
CA LEU A 456 3.47 25.64 -10.57
C LEU A 456 2.77 26.97 -10.22
N SER A 457 3.51 28.09 -10.14
CA SER A 457 2.93 29.41 -9.90
C SER A 457 1.96 29.81 -11.03
N GLU A 458 0.90 30.53 -10.67
CA GLU A 458 -0.13 30.99 -11.61
C GLU A 458 -0.62 32.37 -11.20
N SER A 459 -0.73 33.26 -12.14
CA SER A 459 -1.17 34.64 -11.90
C SER A 459 -2.59 34.94 -12.38
N ARG A 460 -3.19 34.05 -13.19
CA ARG A 460 -4.57 34.22 -13.67
C ARG A 460 -5.57 33.92 -12.57
N SER A 461 -6.71 34.61 -12.58
CA SER A 461 -7.82 34.27 -11.68
C SER A 461 -8.48 32.94 -12.07
N ALA A 462 -9.21 32.32 -11.13
CA ALA A 462 -9.95 31.08 -11.37
C ALA A 462 -10.91 31.20 -12.57
N GLU A 463 -11.65 32.34 -12.66
CA GLU A 463 -12.57 32.60 -13.76
C GLU A 463 -11.83 32.72 -15.10
N LYS A 464 -10.63 33.32 -15.12
CA LYS A 464 -9.80 33.43 -16.32
C LYS A 464 -9.31 32.07 -16.78
N LEU A 465 -8.88 31.20 -15.84
CA LEU A 465 -8.46 29.83 -16.15
C LEU A 465 -9.59 29.00 -16.75
N ILE A 466 -10.80 29.09 -16.19
CA ILE A 466 -11.98 28.40 -16.72
C ILE A 466 -12.31 28.94 -18.12
N SER A 467 -12.34 30.28 -18.30
CA SER A 467 -12.69 30.88 -19.61
C SER A 467 -11.70 30.53 -20.70
N ASP A 468 -10.39 30.46 -20.38
CA ASP A 468 -9.35 30.07 -21.33
C ASP A 468 -9.49 28.59 -21.72
N ALA A 469 -9.70 27.71 -20.75
CA ALA A 469 -9.94 26.29 -21.01
C ALA A 469 -11.20 26.06 -21.88
N VAL A 470 -12.30 26.74 -21.58
CA VAL A 470 -13.55 26.69 -22.35
C VAL A 470 -13.34 27.20 -23.79
N ALA A 471 -12.59 28.29 -23.95
CA ALA A 471 -12.30 28.83 -25.29
C ALA A 471 -11.49 27.83 -26.13
N ALA A 472 -10.47 27.21 -25.52
CA ALA A 472 -9.64 26.21 -26.17
C ALA A 472 -10.38 24.88 -26.46
N ALA A 473 -11.40 24.56 -25.67
CA ALA A 473 -12.20 23.34 -25.80
C ALA A 473 -13.08 23.34 -27.04
N LYS A 474 -13.57 24.52 -27.51
CA LYS A 474 -14.50 24.63 -28.63
C LYS A 474 -13.93 24.08 -29.94
N ASP A 475 -12.63 24.21 -30.15
CA ASP A 475 -11.94 23.80 -31.37
C ASP A 475 -11.19 22.47 -31.24
N ALA A 476 -11.29 21.79 -30.10
CA ALA A 476 -10.61 20.52 -29.87
C ALA A 476 -11.46 19.34 -30.38
N ASP A 477 -10.80 18.36 -30.99
CA ASP A 477 -11.45 17.10 -31.39
C ASP A 477 -11.77 16.26 -30.12
N TYR A 478 -10.94 16.37 -29.10
CA TYR A 478 -11.13 15.76 -27.77
C TYR A 478 -10.66 16.72 -26.66
N VAL A 479 -11.36 16.71 -25.57
CA VAL A 479 -10.95 17.38 -24.32
C VAL A 479 -10.69 16.32 -23.26
N ILE A 480 -9.52 16.35 -22.65
CA ILE A 480 -9.14 15.45 -21.56
C ILE A 480 -8.92 16.32 -20.33
N PHE A 481 -9.83 16.25 -19.36
CA PHE A 481 -9.64 16.87 -18.06
C PHE A 481 -8.90 15.88 -17.16
N ILE A 482 -7.78 16.29 -16.58
CA ILE A 482 -6.97 15.48 -15.66
C ILE A 482 -6.90 16.20 -14.31
N GLY A 483 -7.66 15.70 -13.37
CA GLY A 483 -7.81 16.27 -12.03
C GLY A 483 -7.99 15.19 -10.99
N GLY A 484 -8.64 15.53 -9.90
CA GLY A 484 -8.83 14.64 -8.76
C GLY A 484 -8.18 15.19 -7.49
N LEU A 485 -7.65 14.28 -6.69
CA LEU A 485 -6.87 14.60 -5.51
C LEU A 485 -5.38 14.74 -5.87
N ASN A 486 -4.59 15.16 -4.89
CA ASN A 486 -3.14 15.09 -4.95
C ASN A 486 -2.59 14.60 -3.60
N LYS A 487 -1.27 14.62 -3.43
CA LYS A 487 -0.62 14.12 -2.21
C LYS A 487 -0.23 15.26 -1.24
N SER A 488 -1.00 16.36 -1.25
CA SER A 488 -0.88 17.47 -0.29
C SER A 488 -1.70 17.18 0.98
N ASP A 489 -1.44 17.97 2.02
CA ASP A 489 -2.17 17.89 3.29
C ASP A 489 -3.69 17.98 3.08
N HIS A 490 -4.45 17.24 3.89
CA HIS A 490 -5.91 17.14 3.82
C HIS A 490 -6.47 16.61 2.48
N GLN A 491 -5.63 15.84 1.75
CA GLN A 491 -6.03 15.07 0.58
C GLN A 491 -5.58 13.61 0.75
N ASP A 492 -4.83 13.02 -0.21
CA ASP A 492 -4.22 11.71 -0.03
C ASP A 492 -2.84 11.87 0.63
N SER A 493 -2.86 12.02 1.97
CA SER A 493 -1.66 12.33 2.76
C SER A 493 -1.72 11.70 4.15
N GLU A 494 -0.56 11.26 4.63
CA GLU A 494 -0.32 10.82 6.00
C GLU A 494 -0.43 12.01 6.97
N GLY A 495 -1.03 11.77 8.15
CA GLY A 495 -1.12 12.71 9.25
C GLY A 495 -2.39 13.57 9.27
N ASN A 496 -3.10 13.65 8.15
CA ASN A 496 -4.36 14.37 8.03
C ASN A 496 -5.35 13.61 7.14
N ASP A 497 -6.61 13.61 7.55
CA ASP A 497 -7.72 13.12 6.74
C ASP A 497 -8.24 14.24 5.83
N ARG A 498 -9.00 13.86 4.80
CA ARG A 498 -9.69 14.79 3.91
C ARG A 498 -10.80 15.52 4.64
N GLU A 499 -10.93 16.83 4.39
CA GLU A 499 -12.00 17.67 4.95
C GLU A 499 -13.30 17.58 4.16
N SER A 500 -13.25 17.11 2.91
CA SER A 500 -14.41 17.01 2.02
C SER A 500 -14.33 15.76 1.14
N TYR A 501 -15.50 15.22 0.81
CA TYR A 501 -15.66 14.17 -0.19
C TYR A 501 -15.66 14.72 -1.63
N ASP A 502 -15.94 16.02 -1.80
CA ASP A 502 -15.91 16.71 -3.10
C ASP A 502 -14.48 16.90 -3.63
N LEU A 503 -14.36 17.09 -4.93
CA LEU A 503 -13.11 17.49 -5.56
C LEU A 503 -12.70 18.88 -5.09
N PRO A 504 -11.43 19.11 -4.71
CA PRO A 504 -10.93 20.40 -4.27
C PRO A 504 -10.75 21.38 -5.44
N TYR A 505 -10.45 22.65 -5.13
CA TYR A 505 -10.01 23.70 -6.07
C TYR A 505 -11.00 24.06 -7.19
N SER A 506 -12.30 23.97 -6.94
CA SER A 506 -13.34 24.28 -7.93
C SER A 506 -13.33 23.39 -9.19
N GLN A 507 -12.72 22.22 -9.14
CA GLN A 507 -12.61 21.29 -10.27
C GLN A 507 -13.98 20.92 -10.86
N ASN A 508 -15.01 20.73 -10.02
CA ASN A 508 -16.37 20.43 -10.47
C ASN A 508 -16.89 21.50 -11.44
N ALA A 509 -16.65 22.81 -11.15
CA ALA A 509 -17.07 23.91 -12.02
C ALA A 509 -16.31 23.89 -13.36
N VAL A 510 -15.02 23.55 -13.35
CA VAL A 510 -14.23 23.40 -14.59
C VAL A 510 -14.79 22.28 -15.45
N ILE A 511 -15.05 21.11 -14.87
CA ILE A 511 -15.58 19.93 -15.56
C ILE A 511 -16.95 20.27 -16.18
N GLU A 512 -17.86 20.89 -15.44
CA GLU A 512 -19.18 21.28 -15.92
C GLU A 512 -19.10 22.29 -17.07
N ALA A 513 -18.21 23.28 -16.98
CA ALA A 513 -18.00 24.26 -18.06
C ALA A 513 -17.42 23.61 -19.32
N LEU A 514 -16.50 22.67 -19.19
CA LEU A 514 -15.94 21.90 -20.30
C LEU A 514 -16.99 20.96 -20.93
N ALA A 515 -17.82 20.31 -20.14
CA ALA A 515 -18.90 19.44 -20.64
C ALA A 515 -19.92 20.21 -21.46
N ALA A 516 -20.22 21.46 -21.07
CA ALA A 516 -21.08 22.34 -21.84
C ALA A 516 -20.41 22.85 -23.13
N ALA A 517 -19.08 22.94 -23.17
CA ALA A 517 -18.33 23.51 -24.29
C ALA A 517 -17.98 22.48 -25.38
N ASN A 518 -17.76 21.20 -24.99
CA ASN A 518 -17.35 20.15 -25.92
C ASN A 518 -17.95 18.80 -25.55
N PRO A 519 -18.73 18.14 -26.44
CA PRO A 519 -19.36 16.85 -26.16
C PRO A 519 -18.38 15.65 -26.10
N LYS A 520 -17.11 15.85 -26.48
CA LYS A 520 -16.06 14.84 -26.43
C LYS A 520 -15.12 15.08 -25.25
N LEU A 521 -15.69 15.30 -24.06
CA LEU A 521 -14.96 15.41 -22.81
C LEU A 521 -14.70 14.03 -22.20
N VAL A 522 -13.46 13.76 -21.86
CA VAL A 522 -13.05 12.64 -21.03
C VAL A 522 -12.50 13.20 -19.72
N VAL A 523 -13.03 12.76 -18.60
CA VAL A 523 -12.52 13.10 -17.26
C VAL A 523 -11.66 11.96 -16.74
N VAL A 524 -10.42 12.27 -16.42
CA VAL A 524 -9.46 11.38 -15.75
C VAL A 524 -9.35 11.83 -14.30
N ASN A 525 -9.87 11.03 -13.39
CA ASN A 525 -9.83 11.27 -11.95
C ASN A 525 -8.64 10.55 -11.31
N ILE A 526 -7.66 11.31 -10.80
CA ILE A 526 -6.53 10.78 -10.05
C ILE A 526 -6.87 10.87 -8.55
N SER A 527 -7.00 9.73 -7.88
CA SER A 527 -7.24 9.69 -6.44
C SER A 527 -6.88 8.32 -5.86
N GLY A 528 -6.51 8.30 -4.59
CA GLY A 528 -6.26 7.05 -3.85
C GLY A 528 -7.49 6.49 -3.18
N ASN A 529 -8.61 7.22 -3.20
CA ASN A 529 -9.87 6.83 -2.59
C ASN A 529 -11.04 7.41 -3.37
N ALA A 530 -12.28 7.06 -2.99
CA ALA A 530 -13.50 7.56 -3.60
C ALA A 530 -13.65 9.09 -3.47
N VAL A 531 -14.21 9.71 -4.49
CA VAL A 531 -14.57 11.14 -4.55
C VAL A 531 -15.96 11.31 -5.13
N ALA A 532 -16.67 12.40 -4.78
CA ALA A 532 -17.92 12.75 -5.40
C ALA A 532 -17.74 13.12 -6.88
N MET A 533 -18.63 12.63 -7.72
CA MET A 533 -18.66 12.89 -9.19
C MET A 533 -20.03 13.44 -9.63
N PRO A 534 -20.46 14.63 -9.15
CA PRO A 534 -21.80 15.15 -9.43
C PRO A 534 -22.05 15.42 -10.92
N TRP A 535 -21.01 15.48 -11.70
CA TRP A 535 -21.00 15.69 -13.15
C TRP A 535 -21.03 14.37 -13.95
N ALA A 536 -21.03 13.19 -13.30
CA ALA A 536 -20.86 11.89 -13.96
C ALA A 536 -21.87 11.65 -15.10
N ASP A 537 -23.13 12.08 -14.92
CA ASP A 537 -24.17 11.92 -15.94
C ASP A 537 -23.96 12.83 -17.16
N LYS A 538 -23.24 13.94 -17.01
CA LYS A 538 -23.01 14.96 -18.05
C LYS A 538 -21.79 14.67 -18.92
N VAL A 539 -20.90 13.77 -18.47
CA VAL A 539 -19.61 13.48 -19.11
C VAL A 539 -19.65 12.13 -19.80
N PRO A 540 -19.32 12.05 -21.11
CA PRO A 540 -19.41 10.79 -21.85
C PRO A 540 -18.28 9.81 -21.57
N GLY A 541 -17.10 10.26 -21.13
CA GLY A 541 -15.95 9.41 -20.80
C GLY A 541 -15.41 9.70 -19.41
N ILE A 542 -15.31 8.66 -18.55
CA ILE A 542 -14.76 8.78 -17.20
C ILE A 542 -13.75 7.66 -16.98
N VAL A 543 -12.56 8.02 -16.55
CA VAL A 543 -11.47 7.12 -16.20
C VAL A 543 -11.08 7.38 -14.76
N GLN A 544 -11.10 6.35 -13.93
CA GLN A 544 -10.44 6.37 -12.63
C GLN A 544 -8.99 6.00 -12.84
N ASP A 545 -8.14 6.96 -12.62
CA ASP A 545 -6.69 6.83 -12.59
C ASP A 545 -6.20 6.91 -11.14
N TRP A 546 -4.96 6.61 -10.92
CA TRP A 546 -4.37 6.49 -9.60
C TRP A 546 -3.05 7.28 -9.54
N TYR A 547 -2.35 7.19 -8.42
CA TYR A 547 -0.94 7.59 -8.36
C TYR A 547 -0.09 6.46 -8.96
N LEU A 548 0.20 6.55 -10.26
CA LEU A 548 0.84 5.46 -11.02
C LEU A 548 2.37 5.49 -11.00
N GLY A 549 2.96 6.42 -10.27
CA GLY A 549 4.41 6.48 -10.09
C GLY A 549 5.17 6.95 -11.32
N SER A 550 6.36 6.36 -11.52
CA SER A 550 7.32 6.82 -12.55
C SER A 550 6.78 6.81 -13.98
N GLU A 551 5.85 5.92 -14.29
CA GLU A 551 5.30 5.70 -15.64
C GLU A 551 3.84 6.14 -15.78
N ALA A 552 3.38 7.06 -14.93
CA ALA A 552 1.99 7.49 -14.88
C ALA A 552 1.46 7.95 -16.25
N GLY A 553 2.23 8.83 -16.91
CA GLY A 553 1.83 9.37 -18.22
C GLY A 553 1.77 8.33 -19.33
N HIS A 554 2.74 7.42 -19.39
CA HIS A 554 2.72 6.35 -20.38
C HIS A 554 1.59 5.36 -20.13
N SER A 555 1.36 4.94 -18.88
CA SER A 555 0.27 4.03 -18.51
C SER A 555 -1.10 4.60 -18.91
N LEU A 556 -1.35 5.88 -18.62
CA LEU A 556 -2.59 6.55 -18.99
C LEU A 556 -2.72 6.68 -20.52
N ALA A 557 -1.64 7.09 -21.19
CA ALA A 557 -1.65 7.27 -22.65
C ALA A 557 -1.91 5.95 -23.41
N ASP A 558 -1.35 4.83 -22.94
CA ASP A 558 -1.59 3.49 -23.48
C ASP A 558 -3.08 3.10 -23.44
N VAL A 559 -3.76 3.44 -22.34
CA VAL A 559 -5.20 3.19 -22.19
C VAL A 559 -5.99 4.14 -23.07
N LEU A 560 -5.71 5.45 -23.04
CA LEU A 560 -6.44 6.44 -23.83
C LEU A 560 -6.34 6.18 -25.35
N SER A 561 -5.22 5.64 -25.82
CA SER A 561 -5.01 5.30 -27.24
C SER A 561 -5.62 3.96 -27.65
N GLY A 562 -5.85 3.07 -26.69
CA GLY A 562 -6.29 1.70 -26.92
C GLY A 562 -5.15 0.72 -27.20
N ASP A 563 -3.89 1.11 -26.99
CA ASP A 563 -2.76 0.17 -27.01
C ASP A 563 -2.90 -0.86 -25.88
N VAL A 564 -3.48 -0.43 -24.76
CA VAL A 564 -3.92 -1.30 -23.68
C VAL A 564 -5.44 -1.16 -23.52
N ASN A 565 -6.14 -2.28 -23.61
CA ASN A 565 -7.56 -2.34 -23.28
C ASN A 565 -7.73 -2.33 -21.75
N PRO A 566 -8.45 -1.33 -21.14
CA PRO A 566 -8.61 -1.25 -19.70
C PRO A 566 -9.25 -2.52 -19.16
N SER A 567 -8.72 -3.01 -18.05
CA SER A 567 -9.19 -4.21 -17.35
C SER A 567 -9.19 -4.07 -15.84
N GLY A 568 -8.85 -2.90 -15.33
CA GLY A 568 -8.93 -2.59 -13.91
C GLY A 568 -10.37 -2.59 -13.42
N LYS A 569 -10.56 -2.92 -12.13
CA LYS A 569 -11.85 -2.87 -11.44
C LYS A 569 -11.71 -2.12 -10.13
N LEU A 570 -12.72 -1.36 -9.73
CA LEU A 570 -12.69 -0.57 -8.49
C LEU A 570 -12.46 -1.47 -7.26
N PRO A 571 -11.47 -1.15 -6.40
CA PRO A 571 -11.27 -1.87 -5.14
C PRO A 571 -12.11 -1.28 -3.98
N PHE A 572 -12.96 -0.29 -4.28
CA PHE A 572 -13.90 0.34 -3.35
C PHE A 572 -15.14 0.84 -4.09
N THR A 573 -16.18 1.12 -3.31
CA THR A 573 -17.45 1.67 -3.80
C THR A 573 -17.36 3.19 -3.86
N ILE A 574 -17.90 3.81 -4.92
CA ILE A 574 -18.03 5.26 -5.05
C ILE A 574 -19.49 5.65 -4.84
N GLY A 575 -19.81 6.26 -3.70
CA GLY A 575 -21.12 6.85 -3.39
C GLY A 575 -21.32 8.20 -4.09
N ALA A 576 -22.54 8.66 -4.18
CA ALA A 576 -22.86 9.98 -4.73
C ALA A 576 -22.42 11.10 -3.76
N THR A 577 -22.60 10.88 -2.46
CA THR A 577 -22.30 11.83 -1.39
C THR A 577 -21.64 11.14 -0.20
N LEU A 578 -21.02 11.90 0.68
CA LEU A 578 -20.47 11.38 1.94
C LEU A 578 -21.56 10.73 2.82
N ALA A 579 -22.79 11.22 2.74
CA ALA A 579 -23.93 10.67 3.51
C ALA A 579 -24.33 9.26 3.10
N ASP A 580 -23.86 8.76 1.97
CA ASP A 580 -24.12 7.39 1.52
C ASP A 580 -23.27 6.33 2.27
N TYR A 581 -22.22 6.76 2.95
CA TYR A 581 -21.30 5.87 3.66
C TYR A 581 -21.74 5.63 5.12
N PRO A 582 -21.30 4.55 5.78
CA PRO A 582 -21.78 4.18 7.11
C PRO A 582 -21.28 5.09 8.24
N VAL A 583 -20.18 5.79 8.04
CA VAL A 583 -19.52 6.61 9.07
C VAL A 583 -20.12 8.01 9.07
N GLN A 584 -21.11 8.26 9.97
CA GLN A 584 -21.93 9.48 9.96
C GLN A 584 -21.95 10.22 11.30
N SER A 585 -21.49 9.64 12.38
CA SER A 585 -21.57 10.22 13.71
C SER A 585 -20.21 10.52 14.32
N GLU A 586 -20.12 11.48 15.24
CA GLU A 586 -18.87 11.83 15.91
C GLU A 586 -18.23 10.66 16.66
N ILE A 587 -19.03 9.72 17.16
CA ILE A 587 -18.49 8.53 17.82
C ILE A 587 -17.83 7.56 16.82
N GLN A 588 -18.25 7.57 15.55
CA GLN A 588 -17.63 6.76 14.49
C GLN A 588 -16.42 7.45 13.88
N TYR A 589 -16.42 8.79 13.82
CA TYR A 589 -15.35 9.63 13.30
C TYR A 589 -15.60 11.10 13.65
N PRO A 590 -14.63 11.83 14.18
CA PRO A 590 -13.24 11.42 14.49
C PRO A 590 -13.07 10.80 15.89
N GLY A 591 -14.16 10.43 16.57
CA GLY A 591 -14.21 9.97 17.94
C GLY A 591 -14.54 11.08 18.94
N ILE A 592 -15.00 10.67 20.14
CA ILE A 592 -15.41 11.58 21.23
C ILE A 592 -14.23 11.80 22.18
N PRO A 593 -13.83 13.05 22.45
CA PRO A 593 -12.72 13.32 23.37
C PRO A 593 -13.04 12.93 24.80
N ARG A 594 -12.11 12.27 25.47
CA ARG A 594 -12.17 12.00 26.91
C ARG A 594 -11.85 13.26 27.70
N LYS A 595 -12.25 13.25 28.97
CA LYS A 595 -11.87 14.32 29.91
C LYS A 595 -10.44 14.16 30.40
N GLU A 596 -9.99 12.92 30.54
CA GLU A 596 -8.65 12.58 31.03
C GLU A 596 -7.63 12.67 29.89
N THR A 597 -6.44 13.13 30.24
CA THR A 597 -5.28 13.13 29.33
C THR A 597 -4.37 11.94 29.60
N VAL A 598 -3.62 11.54 28.60
CA VAL A 598 -2.54 10.56 28.72
C VAL A 598 -1.19 11.21 28.40
N LYS A 599 -0.14 10.71 29.02
CA LYS A 599 1.22 11.14 28.68
C LYS A 599 1.68 10.48 27.38
N MET A 600 2.09 11.29 26.43
CA MET A 600 2.77 10.88 25.23
C MET A 600 4.09 11.66 25.14
N GLY A 601 5.17 11.04 25.58
CA GLY A 601 6.42 11.76 25.86
C GLY A 601 6.24 12.79 26.99
N ILE A 602 6.57 14.04 26.69
CA ILE A 602 6.37 15.18 27.63
C ILE A 602 5.01 15.85 27.52
N GLN A 603 4.20 15.51 26.52
CA GLN A 603 2.94 16.16 26.23
C GLN A 603 1.78 15.42 26.88
N ASP A 604 0.82 16.19 27.40
CA ASP A 604 -0.51 15.68 27.75
C ASP A 604 -1.36 15.69 26.48
N LYS A 605 -1.90 14.52 26.10
CA LYS A 605 -2.76 14.34 24.94
C LYS A 605 -4.14 13.83 25.36
N ILE A 606 -5.17 14.28 24.66
CA ILE A 606 -6.54 13.81 24.85
C ILE A 606 -6.71 12.52 24.04
N ILE A 607 -7.32 11.51 24.66
CA ILE A 607 -7.76 10.30 23.96
C ILE A 607 -9.13 10.55 23.34
N TYR A 608 -9.33 10.08 22.12
CA TYR A 608 -10.61 10.11 21.41
C TYR A 608 -11.14 8.68 21.31
N ASP A 609 -12.31 8.43 21.92
CA ASP A 609 -12.98 7.14 21.80
C ASP A 609 -13.77 7.08 20.50
N GLU A 610 -13.38 6.18 19.64
CA GLU A 610 -13.99 5.87 18.35
C GLU A 610 -14.65 4.50 18.41
N THR A 611 -15.88 4.38 17.92
CA THR A 611 -16.60 3.10 17.88
C THR A 611 -17.05 2.78 16.47
N TYR A 612 -16.70 1.58 15.97
CA TYR A 612 -17.10 1.09 14.66
C TYR A 612 -18.51 0.48 14.72
N THR A 613 -19.53 1.36 14.86
CA THR A 613 -20.91 0.95 15.06
C THR A 613 -21.55 0.34 13.82
N GLU A 614 -20.95 0.55 12.65
CA GLU A 614 -21.36 -0.06 11.39
C GLU A 614 -21.08 -1.57 11.34
N GLY A 615 -20.24 -2.08 12.24
CA GLY A 615 -19.91 -3.49 12.32
C GLY A 615 -19.30 -4.03 11.03
N ILE A 616 -19.78 -5.18 10.57
CA ILE A 616 -19.29 -5.84 9.34
C ILE A 616 -19.70 -5.13 8.04
N PHE A 617 -20.54 -4.09 8.14
CA PHE A 617 -21.07 -3.38 6.97
C PHE A 617 -20.16 -2.24 6.53
N VAL A 618 -19.06 -2.59 5.87
CA VAL A 618 -18.11 -1.65 5.28
C VAL A 618 -18.13 -1.76 3.75
N GLY A 619 -17.98 -0.63 3.05
CA GLY A 619 -17.96 -0.59 1.60
C GLY A 619 -19.24 -1.12 0.97
N TYR A 620 -19.16 -1.93 -0.10
CA TYR A 620 -20.32 -2.47 -0.82
C TYR A 620 -21.28 -3.23 0.09
N ARG A 621 -20.80 -3.84 1.19
CA ARG A 621 -21.67 -4.53 2.16
C ARG A 621 -22.67 -3.57 2.81
N TRP A 622 -22.25 -2.34 3.07
CA TRP A 622 -23.12 -1.29 3.60
C TRP A 622 -24.10 -0.78 2.56
N PHE A 623 -23.63 -0.49 1.34
CA PHE A 623 -24.51 0.01 0.26
C PHE A 623 -25.63 -0.94 -0.03
N GLU A 624 -25.35 -2.25 -0.08
CA GLU A 624 -26.35 -3.29 -0.28
C GLU A 624 -27.29 -3.46 0.91
N HIS A 625 -26.75 -3.50 2.14
CA HIS A 625 -27.52 -3.59 3.37
C HIS A 625 -28.52 -2.44 3.51
N SER A 626 -28.09 -1.24 3.19
CA SER A 626 -28.89 -0.01 3.29
C SER A 626 -29.70 0.29 2.04
N ALA A 627 -29.63 -0.56 1.01
CA ALA A 627 -30.28 -0.37 -0.29
C ALA A 627 -29.94 0.98 -0.96
N ILE A 628 -28.69 1.47 -0.77
CA ILE A 628 -28.17 2.69 -1.36
C ILE A 628 -27.51 2.32 -2.69
N LYS A 629 -27.95 2.98 -3.78
CA LYS A 629 -27.32 2.79 -5.10
C LYS A 629 -26.05 3.62 -5.20
N PRO A 630 -24.89 2.99 -5.39
CA PRO A 630 -23.66 3.74 -5.59
C PRO A 630 -23.60 4.41 -6.98
N THR A 631 -22.78 5.43 -7.12
CA THR A 631 -22.42 6.00 -8.43
C THR A 631 -21.65 4.96 -9.25
N PHE A 632 -20.66 4.30 -8.63
CA PHE A 632 -19.96 3.15 -9.21
C PHE A 632 -19.74 2.10 -8.12
N PRO A 633 -20.18 0.85 -8.34
CA PRO A 633 -20.09 -0.19 -7.32
C PRO A 633 -18.68 -0.80 -7.21
N PHE A 634 -18.40 -1.47 -6.11
CA PHE A 634 -17.22 -2.29 -5.93
C PHE A 634 -17.05 -3.33 -7.04
N GLY A 635 -15.83 -3.51 -7.52
CA GLY A 635 -15.53 -4.44 -8.60
C GLY A 635 -15.94 -3.97 -9.99
N TYR A 636 -16.46 -2.74 -10.12
CA TYR A 636 -16.89 -2.18 -11.41
C TYR A 636 -15.71 -1.70 -12.25
N GLY A 637 -15.84 -1.87 -13.56
CA GLY A 637 -14.93 -1.34 -14.58
C GLY A 637 -15.32 -1.88 -15.95
N LEU A 638 -15.26 -1.04 -16.98
CA LEU A 638 -15.57 -1.34 -18.35
C LEU A 638 -14.31 -1.77 -19.13
N SER A 639 -14.54 -2.30 -20.32
CA SER A 639 -13.51 -2.68 -21.29
C SER A 639 -13.87 -2.09 -22.65
N TYR A 640 -12.90 -1.99 -23.57
CA TYR A 640 -13.16 -1.68 -24.99
C TYR A 640 -13.75 -2.84 -25.77
N THR A 641 -13.93 -3.99 -25.11
CA THR A 641 -14.60 -5.17 -25.64
C THR A 641 -15.74 -5.61 -24.72
N THR A 642 -16.46 -6.64 -25.11
CA THR A 642 -17.58 -7.19 -24.33
C THR A 642 -17.38 -8.67 -24.04
N PHE A 643 -17.89 -9.12 -22.89
CA PHE A 643 -17.76 -10.50 -22.44
C PHE A 643 -19.12 -11.11 -22.10
N GLU A 644 -19.32 -12.34 -22.55
CA GLU A 644 -20.47 -13.17 -22.21
C GLU A 644 -20.04 -14.29 -21.25
N TYR A 645 -20.83 -14.51 -20.20
CA TYR A 645 -20.61 -15.60 -19.25
C TYR A 645 -21.52 -16.77 -19.60
N GLY A 646 -20.92 -17.92 -19.86
CA GLY A 646 -21.63 -19.19 -20.03
C GLY A 646 -22.21 -19.71 -18.71
N GLU A 647 -22.87 -20.86 -18.79
CA GLU A 647 -23.43 -21.48 -17.56
C GLU A 647 -22.32 -22.01 -16.67
N PRO A 648 -22.21 -21.54 -15.43
CA PRO A 648 -21.19 -21.99 -14.50
C PRO A 648 -21.49 -23.39 -14.01
N LYS A 649 -20.45 -24.14 -13.65
CA LYS A 649 -20.54 -25.49 -13.11
C LYS A 649 -19.77 -25.57 -11.80
N THR A 650 -20.27 -26.42 -10.90
CA THR A 650 -19.58 -26.75 -9.65
C THR A 650 -19.10 -28.19 -9.65
N SER A 651 -17.98 -28.43 -8.99
CA SER A 651 -17.44 -29.77 -8.75
C SER A 651 -16.75 -29.83 -7.39
N GLY A 652 -16.83 -30.96 -6.72
CA GLY A 652 -16.33 -31.12 -5.35
C GLY A 652 -17.38 -30.80 -4.28
N SER A 653 -16.94 -30.46 -3.08
CA SER A 653 -17.79 -30.05 -1.97
C SER A 653 -17.12 -28.93 -1.18
N ILE A 654 -17.90 -28.18 -0.43
CA ILE A 654 -17.38 -27.04 0.35
C ILE A 654 -16.36 -27.50 1.43
N GLU A 655 -16.47 -28.72 1.93
CA GLU A 655 -15.52 -29.28 2.92
C GLU A 655 -14.17 -29.68 2.31
N LYS A 656 -14.13 -30.02 1.01
CA LYS A 656 -12.94 -30.52 0.32
C LYS A 656 -12.43 -29.62 -0.80
N GLY A 657 -13.10 -28.50 -0.98
CA GLY A 657 -12.92 -27.58 -2.10
C GLY A 657 -14.04 -27.72 -3.12
N LEU A 658 -14.90 -26.70 -3.20
CA LEU A 658 -15.95 -26.56 -4.21
C LEU A 658 -15.41 -25.69 -5.34
N THR A 659 -15.05 -26.31 -6.46
CA THR A 659 -14.56 -25.56 -7.62
C THR A 659 -15.74 -25.04 -8.43
N VAL A 660 -15.80 -23.73 -8.62
CA VAL A 660 -16.71 -23.03 -9.52
C VAL A 660 -15.97 -22.78 -10.83
N THR A 661 -16.47 -23.32 -11.93
CA THR A 661 -15.91 -23.11 -13.28
C THR A 661 -16.87 -22.23 -14.07
N VAL A 662 -16.41 -21.10 -14.56
CA VAL A 662 -17.20 -20.11 -15.30
C VAL A 662 -16.63 -19.98 -16.70
N PRO A 663 -17.36 -20.40 -17.74
CA PRO A 663 -16.99 -20.13 -19.13
C PRO A 663 -17.16 -18.63 -19.43
N VAL A 664 -16.17 -18.05 -20.10
CA VAL A 664 -16.19 -16.63 -20.53
C VAL A 664 -15.84 -16.55 -22.00
N LYS A 665 -16.57 -15.77 -22.78
CA LYS A 665 -16.31 -15.51 -24.19
C LYS A 665 -16.12 -14.02 -24.43
N ASN A 666 -15.09 -13.65 -25.15
CA ASN A 666 -14.96 -12.30 -25.70
C ASN A 666 -15.88 -12.18 -26.93
N THR A 667 -16.92 -11.39 -26.83
CA THR A 667 -17.93 -11.19 -27.90
C THR A 667 -17.70 -9.92 -28.72
N GLY A 668 -16.74 -9.09 -28.32
CA GLY A 668 -16.39 -7.88 -29.08
C GLY A 668 -15.27 -8.10 -30.11
N SER A 669 -14.75 -7.00 -30.61
CA SER A 669 -13.78 -6.97 -31.72
C SER A 669 -12.34 -6.70 -31.28
N VAL A 670 -12.10 -6.49 -29.99
CA VAL A 670 -10.78 -6.15 -29.41
C VAL A 670 -10.40 -7.22 -28.38
N ALA A 671 -9.13 -7.60 -28.34
CA ALA A 671 -8.60 -8.44 -27.26
C ALA A 671 -8.71 -7.72 -25.92
N GLY A 672 -9.00 -8.45 -24.84
CA GLY A 672 -9.13 -7.85 -23.51
C GLY A 672 -9.16 -8.88 -22.40
N ALA A 673 -9.06 -8.39 -21.17
CA ALA A 673 -9.17 -9.21 -19.98
C ALA A 673 -10.47 -8.93 -19.23
N GLU A 674 -11.08 -10.01 -18.71
CA GLU A 674 -12.24 -9.95 -17.82
C GLU A 674 -11.89 -10.51 -16.45
N ILE A 675 -12.52 -9.96 -15.41
CA ILE A 675 -12.38 -10.41 -14.03
C ILE A 675 -13.73 -10.97 -13.58
N VAL A 676 -13.79 -12.29 -13.50
CA VAL A 676 -14.95 -13.00 -12.95
C VAL A 676 -14.89 -12.94 -11.44
N GLN A 677 -15.91 -12.39 -10.81
CA GLN A 677 -16.03 -12.23 -9.36
C GLN A 677 -17.06 -13.25 -8.81
N ILE A 678 -16.67 -13.93 -7.76
CA ILE A 678 -17.50 -14.95 -7.09
C ILE A 678 -17.86 -14.43 -5.70
N TYR A 679 -19.14 -14.19 -5.52
CA TYR A 679 -19.70 -13.81 -4.24
C TYR A 679 -20.49 -14.98 -3.65
N VAL A 680 -20.56 -15.03 -2.33
CA VAL A 680 -21.37 -16.02 -1.59
C VAL A 680 -22.40 -15.27 -0.75
N SER A 681 -23.64 -15.74 -0.82
CA SER A 681 -24.78 -15.27 -0.03
C SER A 681 -25.28 -16.39 0.86
N ALA A 682 -25.67 -16.05 2.09
CA ALA A 682 -26.26 -16.97 3.08
C ALA A 682 -27.66 -16.48 3.49
N PRO A 683 -28.68 -16.60 2.63
CA PRO A 683 -29.98 -15.99 2.85
C PRO A 683 -30.79 -16.59 4.02
N GLU A 684 -30.41 -17.78 4.49
CA GLU A 684 -31.07 -18.50 5.59
C GLU A 684 -30.24 -18.46 6.88
N SER A 685 -29.21 -17.62 6.95
CA SER A 685 -28.36 -17.52 8.16
C SER A 685 -29.17 -17.07 9.37
N SER A 686 -28.89 -17.68 10.53
CA SER A 686 -29.50 -17.32 11.80
C SER A 686 -28.88 -16.05 12.41
N VAL A 687 -27.73 -15.64 11.91
CA VAL A 687 -27.04 -14.40 12.27
C VAL A 687 -27.12 -13.41 11.11
N GLU A 688 -27.11 -12.14 11.42
CA GLU A 688 -27.06 -11.10 10.41
C GLU A 688 -25.80 -11.23 9.54
N ARG A 689 -25.97 -11.25 8.23
CA ARG A 689 -24.89 -11.38 7.24
C ARG A 689 -25.01 -10.28 6.18
N PRO A 690 -23.92 -9.86 5.54
CA PRO A 690 -24.02 -9.09 4.31
C PRO A 690 -24.86 -9.82 3.27
N VAL A 691 -25.53 -9.07 2.39
CA VAL A 691 -26.33 -9.63 1.29
C VAL A 691 -25.52 -10.64 0.48
N LYS A 692 -24.26 -10.30 0.25
CA LYS A 692 -23.22 -11.16 -0.34
C LYS A 692 -21.83 -10.69 0.05
N GLU A 693 -20.87 -11.58 -0.09
CA GLU A 693 -19.46 -11.30 0.20
C GLU A 693 -18.58 -11.87 -0.91
N LEU A 694 -17.57 -11.11 -1.34
CA LEU A 694 -16.54 -11.61 -2.26
C LEU A 694 -15.76 -12.75 -1.59
N LYS A 695 -15.76 -13.92 -2.24
CA LYS A 695 -15.05 -15.13 -1.76
C LYS A 695 -14.14 -15.73 -2.84
N GLY A 696 -14.11 -15.13 -4.03
CA GLY A 696 -13.23 -15.56 -5.09
C GLY A 696 -13.23 -14.64 -6.29
N PHE A 697 -12.17 -14.66 -7.05
CA PHE A 697 -12.10 -14.00 -8.36
C PHE A 697 -11.04 -14.66 -9.23
N GLY A 698 -11.14 -14.43 -10.53
CA GLY A 698 -10.10 -14.81 -11.48
C GLY A 698 -10.12 -13.93 -12.73
N LYS A 699 -8.93 -13.60 -13.21
CA LYS A 699 -8.72 -12.77 -14.40
C LYS A 699 -8.38 -13.65 -15.60
N ILE A 700 -9.00 -13.38 -16.75
CA ILE A 700 -8.77 -14.11 -17.99
C ILE A 700 -8.61 -13.14 -19.16
N PHE A 701 -7.54 -13.31 -19.95
CA PHE A 701 -7.33 -12.57 -21.20
C PHE A 701 -7.85 -13.40 -22.39
N LEU A 702 -8.63 -12.77 -23.27
CA LEU A 702 -9.25 -13.42 -24.42
C LEU A 702 -9.13 -12.56 -25.69
N GLU A 703 -8.67 -13.19 -26.75
CA GLU A 703 -8.74 -12.64 -28.11
C GLU A 703 -10.20 -12.54 -28.59
N PRO A 704 -10.51 -11.67 -29.58
CA PRO A 704 -11.84 -11.56 -30.15
C PRO A 704 -12.44 -12.89 -30.56
N GLY A 705 -13.66 -13.18 -30.14
CA GLY A 705 -14.39 -14.39 -30.45
C GLY A 705 -13.89 -15.66 -29.71
N LYS A 706 -12.81 -15.57 -28.93
CA LYS A 706 -12.29 -16.69 -28.15
C LYS A 706 -13.06 -16.84 -26.82
N PHE A 707 -13.03 -18.06 -26.30
CA PHE A 707 -13.57 -18.38 -24.98
C PHE A 707 -12.51 -19.10 -24.13
N GLY A 708 -12.70 -19.05 -22.83
CA GLY A 708 -11.88 -19.75 -21.85
C GLY A 708 -12.68 -19.96 -20.57
N GLU A 709 -12.06 -20.52 -19.56
CA GLU A 709 -12.70 -20.82 -18.27
C GLU A 709 -11.93 -20.16 -17.14
N VAL A 710 -12.68 -19.51 -16.23
CA VAL A 710 -12.18 -19.07 -14.92
C VAL A 710 -12.57 -20.13 -13.90
N LYS A 711 -11.62 -20.56 -13.08
CA LYS A 711 -11.83 -21.57 -12.02
C LYS A 711 -11.49 -20.95 -10.67
N VAL A 712 -12.45 -21.00 -9.76
CA VAL A 712 -12.31 -20.53 -8.38
C VAL A 712 -12.69 -21.67 -7.45
N THR A 713 -11.86 -21.94 -6.47
CA THR A 713 -12.17 -22.95 -5.44
C THR A 713 -12.60 -22.28 -4.15
N LEU A 714 -13.78 -22.59 -3.70
CA LEU A 714 -14.35 -22.17 -2.42
C LEU A 714 -14.17 -23.30 -1.41
N ASP A 715 -13.83 -22.95 -0.20
CA ASP A 715 -13.75 -23.86 0.94
C ASP A 715 -14.75 -23.46 2.04
N LYS A 716 -14.70 -24.11 3.18
CA LYS A 716 -15.58 -23.83 4.30
C LYS A 716 -15.46 -22.38 4.79
N ALA A 717 -14.29 -21.73 4.65
CA ALA A 717 -14.11 -20.33 5.03
C ALA A 717 -15.02 -19.39 4.21
N ALA A 718 -15.37 -19.75 2.97
CA ALA A 718 -16.23 -18.95 2.12
C ALA A 718 -17.67 -18.80 2.66
N ILE A 719 -18.13 -19.72 3.51
CA ILE A 719 -19.46 -19.72 4.13
C ILE A 719 -19.45 -19.43 5.62
N SER A 720 -18.26 -19.26 6.21
CA SER A 720 -18.10 -19.06 7.65
C SER A 720 -18.28 -17.59 8.05
N TYR A 721 -18.72 -17.40 9.28
CA TYR A 721 -18.69 -16.15 10.03
C TYR A 721 -17.93 -16.37 11.34
N PHE A 722 -17.49 -15.29 11.98
CA PHE A 722 -16.83 -15.39 13.28
C PHE A 722 -17.88 -15.35 14.41
N ASP A 723 -17.98 -16.44 15.17
CA ASP A 723 -18.84 -16.55 16.34
C ASP A 723 -18.06 -15.99 17.57
N ALA A 724 -18.38 -14.77 17.95
CA ALA A 724 -17.68 -14.07 19.03
C ALA A 724 -17.89 -14.73 20.41
N GLU A 725 -19.01 -15.45 20.64
CA GLU A 725 -19.26 -16.15 21.89
C GLU A 725 -18.36 -17.39 22.03
N LYS A 726 -18.12 -18.09 20.93
CA LYS A 726 -17.24 -19.28 20.89
C LYS A 726 -15.79 -18.93 20.59
N HIS A 727 -15.55 -17.70 20.19
CA HIS A 727 -14.25 -17.21 19.70
C HIS A 727 -13.66 -18.13 18.61
N ASP A 728 -14.50 -18.52 17.64
CA ASP A 728 -14.12 -19.42 16.55
C ASP A 728 -14.98 -19.17 15.29
N TRP A 729 -14.48 -19.66 14.16
CA TRP A 729 -15.18 -19.59 12.90
C TRP A 729 -16.28 -20.67 12.81
N ALA A 730 -17.50 -20.25 12.52
CA ALA A 730 -18.66 -21.11 12.39
C ALA A 730 -19.23 -21.07 10.96
N ALA A 731 -19.74 -22.23 10.50
CA ALA A 731 -20.49 -22.35 9.27
C ALA A 731 -21.81 -23.09 9.57
N GLU A 732 -22.92 -22.49 9.19
CA GLU A 732 -24.26 -23.06 9.41
C GLU A 732 -24.59 -24.04 8.31
N LYS A 733 -25.34 -25.08 8.67
CA LYS A 733 -25.99 -25.97 7.68
C LYS A 733 -27.20 -25.27 7.06
N GLY A 734 -27.33 -25.30 5.74
CA GLY A 734 -28.41 -24.61 5.04
C GLY A 734 -28.15 -24.43 3.57
N ASN A 735 -28.94 -23.57 2.95
CA ASN A 735 -28.85 -23.22 1.55
C ASN A 735 -28.03 -21.95 1.39
N TYR A 736 -27.12 -21.97 0.44
CA TYR A 736 -26.23 -20.87 0.05
C TYR A 736 -26.34 -20.59 -1.44
N ARG A 737 -25.98 -19.37 -1.84
CA ARG A 737 -25.90 -18.99 -3.24
C ARG A 737 -24.50 -18.56 -3.61
N ILE A 738 -24.04 -19.03 -4.76
CA ILE A 738 -22.86 -18.52 -5.44
C ILE A 738 -23.36 -17.54 -6.50
N LEU A 739 -22.94 -16.31 -6.39
CA LEU A 739 -23.30 -15.23 -7.31
C LEU A 739 -22.06 -14.91 -8.15
N VAL A 740 -22.18 -15.12 -9.47
CA VAL A 740 -21.09 -14.89 -10.43
C VAL A 740 -21.33 -13.55 -11.11
N GLY A 741 -20.43 -12.62 -10.91
CA GLY A 741 -20.59 -11.24 -11.40
C GLY A 741 -19.34 -10.65 -12.06
N ALA A 742 -19.54 -9.51 -12.70
CA ALA A 742 -18.49 -8.61 -13.20
C ALA A 742 -18.28 -7.41 -12.27
N SER A 743 -19.15 -7.23 -11.29
CA SER A 743 -19.05 -6.31 -10.16
C SER A 743 -20.00 -6.75 -9.05
N SER A 744 -20.04 -6.05 -7.92
CA SER A 744 -21.01 -6.31 -6.85
C SER A 744 -22.47 -6.09 -7.29
N GLU A 745 -22.72 -5.22 -8.26
CA GLU A 745 -24.05 -4.92 -8.80
C GLU A 745 -24.36 -5.65 -10.13
N ASP A 746 -23.35 -6.10 -10.88
CA ASP A 746 -23.53 -6.82 -12.14
C ASP A 746 -23.40 -8.34 -11.91
N ILE A 747 -24.43 -8.94 -11.31
CA ILE A 747 -24.52 -10.39 -11.12
C ILE A 747 -25.14 -11.03 -12.36
N ARG A 748 -24.38 -11.86 -13.04
CA ARG A 748 -24.75 -12.46 -14.34
C ARG A 748 -25.29 -13.89 -14.22
N LYS A 749 -24.83 -14.64 -13.22
CA LYS A 749 -25.23 -16.04 -12.99
C LYS A 749 -25.35 -16.31 -11.49
N THR A 750 -26.22 -17.25 -11.16
CA THR A 750 -26.44 -17.68 -9.78
C THR A 750 -26.50 -19.20 -9.73
N LEU A 751 -25.90 -19.80 -8.74
CA LEU A 751 -25.92 -21.23 -8.43
C LEU A 751 -26.31 -21.41 -6.97
N ASP A 752 -27.26 -22.28 -6.70
CA ASP A 752 -27.57 -22.70 -5.33
C ASP A 752 -26.73 -23.92 -4.94
N PHE A 753 -26.31 -23.98 -3.70
CA PHE A 753 -25.68 -25.16 -3.12
C PHE A 753 -26.07 -25.32 -1.66
N LYS A 754 -25.96 -26.54 -1.14
CA LYS A 754 -26.29 -26.86 0.23
C LYS A 754 -25.05 -27.35 0.99
N TYR A 755 -24.90 -26.82 2.19
CA TYR A 755 -23.88 -27.26 3.15
C TYR A 755 -24.46 -28.13 4.24
#